data_7bddbc70e4f2c6c46362fdaa6b57c5e2
#
_entry.id   7bddbc70e4f2c6c46362fdaa6b57c5e2
#
_cell.length_a   1.000
_cell.length_b   1.000
_cell.length_c   1.000
_cell.angle_alpha   90.00
_cell.angle_beta   90.00
_cell.angle_gamma   90.00
#
_symmetry.space_group_name_H-M   'P 1'
#
loop_
_entity.id
_entity.type
_entity.pdbx_description
1 polymer ?
#
loop_
_entity_poly.entity_id
_entity_poly.type
_entity_poly.pdbx_seq_one_letter_code
_entity_poly.pdbx_strand_id
1 'polypeptide(L)'
;MQIRRFARLLSALFLAAFLMACGGSAQDPTPPAVINKSPNDERTYAAVTLDNGLQVLMVSDQETEKSAAALSVGVGAFSDPMDFQGMAHYLEHMLFMGSESFPEPDGYMNFAAENGGSSNAYTSSEITNYMITIENSAFAEALHRLSEFFAAPILDPDYIQKEKNAVNAEWSMRRESEGRSIYRLQRELLGDHPANRFTIGNLDTLADKDQRELHPATIEFFQQYYSANLMSLVLISPLPVAEMERLAALHFSRISNKEIDRPTVTTELDLAAVSGKLIRFKPQRDLREMRLSYIIDNNQAQWRSKPGDYLGYVIGSEMPGTPADTLKSMGLISELMTSSYESLYGNYGTFEVSVQLTPQGMTRRDEIFDIVAGYIELLRQEGVDDRYADEYKQSLENRFTFLEKTDDFSYAASLAAAMQDYPIEHVIDAPFRFDGFDQAAVDTLLSQLVPERLNTWYISQEEPTDQELEFYAGPHSVEDLAAPDLKKALARVDSLGLELPSKNGLLPENFSIKTSPTAVTPVSVDENVTFWLKGSTHFGGLPKGFSRIQLSTDAALNSAQSAVYLSLWESLYDLKQTPLATEALIAGMSLSMGASNGISLTLAGFTDKQPELLERALAGLRVEPSELEFGQAVERLLRGIENSKRAFPYTRFTPLLRLLTRQGRYTDASLARAASAASLEGFNAFVDQVLGTSHVRGAFFGNYSEADVRGVYELLSTAVSASASARYARSNIYAPKPATTLLLNREVPVEDLGILYAFAAPEASVKNQALSQILARHLRVRAFETLRTEEQLGYAAGGGALDLYKHPMVILYIQTPVKGPQEMLDRFTAYTEEYRDELAALPEASFEKFKAGVLTALTEPPKNLSAEAGPFVSDWAIEHYDFDTRTKLIAAVNAATLQDVQRFYEETVFSEASSRIVIQLRGKRYSERPFATVDGGVVIDDIDKFHNDMPVQAR
;
A
#
# COMPACT_ATOMS: atom_id res chain seq x y z
N MET A 1 -9.51 78.54 45.60
CA MET A 1 -10.00 78.05 44.27
C MET A 1 -9.06 77.00 43.53
N GLN A 2 -7.88 76.76 44.07
CA GLN A 2 -6.97 75.81 43.52
C GLN A 2 -7.11 74.36 44.04
N ILE A 3 -7.66 74.15 45.24
CA ILE A 3 -7.80 72.85 45.92
C ILE A 3 -8.96 72.03 45.26
N ARG A 4 -10.01 72.69 44.74
CA ARG A 4 -11.10 71.97 44.01
C ARG A 4 -10.78 71.49 42.60
N ARG A 5 -9.74 72.00 41.96
CA ARG A 5 -9.30 71.51 40.64
C ARG A 5 -8.41 70.29 40.75
N PHE A 6 -7.63 70.12 41.84
CA PHE A 6 -6.77 69.00 42.11
C PHE A 6 -7.58 67.72 42.44
N ALA A 7 -8.66 67.87 43.24
CA ALA A 7 -9.54 66.78 43.64
C ALA A 7 -10.33 66.20 42.41
N ARG A 8 -10.67 67.07 41.42
CA ARG A 8 -11.36 66.59 40.17
C ARG A 8 -10.40 65.94 39.17
N LEU A 9 -9.10 66.26 39.16
CA LEU A 9 -8.10 65.58 38.35
C LEU A 9 -7.71 64.26 38.95
N LEU A 10 -7.63 64.07 40.28
CA LEU A 10 -7.40 62.81 40.90
C LEU A 10 -8.60 61.85 40.76
N SER A 11 -9.82 62.32 40.81
CA SER A 11 -11.03 61.52 40.61
C SER A 11 -11.18 61.06 39.12
N ALA A 12 -10.76 61.90 38.16
CA ALA A 12 -10.77 61.56 36.74
C ALA A 12 -9.62 60.55 36.40
N LEU A 13 -8.48 60.62 37.05
CA LEU A 13 -7.40 59.65 36.91
C LEU A 13 -7.73 58.31 37.57
N PHE A 14 -8.46 58.30 38.67
CA PHE A 14 -8.92 57.02 39.31
C PHE A 14 -10.03 56.36 38.50
N LEU A 15 -10.93 57.13 37.88
CA LEU A 15 -11.97 56.56 37.01
C LEU A 15 -11.42 56.06 35.67
N ALA A 16 -10.35 56.68 35.12
CA ALA A 16 -9.64 56.21 33.95
C ALA A 16 -8.79 54.95 34.24
N ALA A 17 -8.19 54.84 35.45
CA ALA A 17 -7.47 53.63 35.88
C ALA A 17 -8.41 52.43 36.17
N PHE A 18 -9.67 52.73 36.62
CA PHE A 18 -10.68 51.65 36.83
C PHE A 18 -11.33 51.18 35.53
N LEU A 19 -11.41 52.01 34.49
CA LEU A 19 -11.87 51.64 33.17
C LEU A 19 -10.78 50.90 32.35
N MET A 20 -9.50 50.98 32.69
CA MET A 20 -8.44 50.20 32.10
C MET A 20 -8.19 48.85 32.80
N ALA A 21 -8.75 48.63 33.99
CA ALA A 21 -8.59 47.39 34.73
C ALA A 21 -9.72 46.37 34.47
N CYS A 22 -10.77 46.72 33.72
CA CYS A 22 -11.85 45.86 33.25
C CYS A 22 -11.88 45.65 31.73
N GLY A 23 -10.84 46.09 31.03
CA GLY A 23 -10.57 45.68 29.64
C GLY A 23 -9.78 44.35 29.67
N GLY A 24 -10.45 43.24 29.89
CA GLY A 24 -9.95 41.97 29.43
C GLY A 24 -9.74 42.15 27.92
N SER A 25 -8.52 42.00 27.44
CA SER A 25 -8.23 41.89 26.03
C SER A 25 -9.10 40.74 25.53
N ALA A 26 -10.25 41.02 24.96
CA ALA A 26 -10.80 40.13 23.95
C ALA A 26 -9.66 40.03 22.93
N GLN A 27 -8.95 38.94 22.91
CA GLN A 27 -8.13 38.60 21.77
C GLN A 27 -9.05 38.70 20.57
N ASP A 28 -8.73 39.60 19.64
CA ASP A 28 -9.41 39.55 18.35
C ASP A 28 -9.40 38.09 17.88
N PRO A 29 -10.52 37.53 17.45
CA PRO A 29 -10.56 36.16 16.99
C PRO A 29 -9.45 36.01 15.92
N THR A 30 -8.50 35.15 16.18
CA THR A 30 -7.46 34.82 15.20
C THR A 30 -8.18 34.49 13.89
N PRO A 31 -7.87 35.16 12.78
CA PRO A 31 -8.53 34.83 11.53
C PRO A 31 -8.38 33.34 11.26
N PRO A 32 -9.43 32.66 10.76
CA PRO A 32 -9.35 31.23 10.50
C PRO A 32 -8.14 30.90 9.63
N ALA A 33 -7.41 29.86 9.98
CA ALA A 33 -6.24 29.41 9.25
C ALA A 33 -6.63 29.13 7.78
N VAL A 34 -5.87 29.68 6.85
CA VAL A 34 -6.06 29.42 5.42
C VAL A 34 -5.29 28.17 5.05
N ILE A 35 -5.98 27.10 4.73
CA ILE A 35 -5.38 25.83 4.34
C ILE A 35 -4.83 25.94 2.92
N ASN A 36 -3.55 25.65 2.73
CA ASN A 36 -2.90 25.61 1.43
C ASN A 36 -3.31 24.34 0.69
N LYS A 37 -4.15 24.47 -0.32
CA LYS A 37 -4.63 23.38 -1.16
C LYS A 37 -4.19 23.56 -2.61
N SER A 38 -4.21 22.48 -3.40
CA SER A 38 -3.97 22.58 -4.84
C SER A 38 -4.92 23.60 -5.48
N PRO A 39 -4.45 24.42 -6.43
CA PRO A 39 -5.31 25.35 -7.16
C PRO A 39 -6.42 24.66 -7.95
N ASN A 40 -6.27 23.36 -8.25
CA ASN A 40 -7.28 22.53 -8.92
C ASN A 40 -8.20 21.76 -7.95
N ASP A 41 -8.06 21.96 -6.64
CA ASP A 41 -8.93 21.34 -5.64
C ASP A 41 -10.13 22.25 -5.36
N GLU A 42 -11.33 21.80 -5.74
CA GLU A 42 -12.57 22.54 -5.58
C GLU A 42 -13.19 22.42 -4.18
N ARG A 43 -12.71 21.52 -3.34
CA ARG A 43 -13.20 21.30 -1.97
C ARG A 43 -13.02 22.55 -1.12
N THR A 44 -13.93 22.72 -0.17
CA THR A 44 -13.82 23.81 0.83
C THR A 44 -13.20 23.28 2.11
N TYR A 45 -12.18 23.94 2.59
CA TYR A 45 -11.45 23.60 3.81
C TYR A 45 -11.66 24.66 4.88
N ALA A 46 -11.82 24.25 6.11
CA ALA A 46 -11.78 25.12 7.27
C ALA A 46 -11.23 24.38 8.49
N ALA A 47 -10.57 25.13 9.36
CA ALA A 47 -10.02 24.60 10.59
C ALA A 47 -10.52 25.40 11.79
N VAL A 48 -10.75 24.71 12.90
CA VAL A 48 -11.16 25.31 14.19
C VAL A 48 -10.49 24.55 15.34
N THR A 49 -10.20 25.24 16.42
CA THR A 49 -9.86 24.61 17.69
C THR A 49 -11.07 24.72 18.63
N LEU A 50 -11.59 23.59 19.11
CA LEU A 50 -12.70 23.55 20.04
C LEU A 50 -12.27 24.07 21.42
N ASP A 51 -13.23 24.43 22.26
CA ASP A 51 -12.99 24.97 23.61
C ASP A 51 -12.16 24.03 24.50
N ASN A 52 -12.21 22.73 24.25
CA ASN A 52 -11.40 21.72 24.94
C ASN A 52 -9.99 21.53 24.32
N GLY A 53 -9.60 22.34 23.34
CA GLY A 53 -8.27 22.32 22.72
C GLY A 53 -8.11 21.30 21.58
N LEU A 54 -9.15 20.53 21.22
CA LEU A 54 -9.12 19.61 20.08
C LEU A 54 -9.09 20.41 18.77
N GLN A 55 -8.12 20.10 17.91
CA GLN A 55 -8.02 20.69 16.56
C GLN A 55 -8.90 19.94 15.59
N VAL A 56 -9.69 20.65 14.80
CA VAL A 56 -10.61 20.06 13.80
C VAL A 56 -10.33 20.66 12.43
N LEU A 57 -10.06 19.82 11.45
CA LEU A 57 -10.02 20.15 10.03
C LEU A 57 -11.27 19.61 9.34
N MET A 58 -11.99 20.46 8.64
CA MET A 58 -13.22 20.13 7.94
C MET A 58 -13.03 20.29 6.44
N VAL A 59 -13.44 19.30 5.68
CA VAL A 59 -13.37 19.24 4.22
C VAL A 59 -14.78 19.04 3.67
N SER A 60 -15.38 20.09 3.11
CA SER A 60 -16.68 20.01 2.43
C SER A 60 -16.45 19.65 0.97
N ASP A 61 -16.85 18.44 0.57
CA ASP A 61 -16.79 17.91 -0.79
C ASP A 61 -18.20 17.52 -1.25
N GLN A 62 -18.78 18.32 -2.15
CA GLN A 62 -20.15 18.12 -2.63
C GLN A 62 -20.32 16.89 -3.51
N GLU A 63 -19.21 16.31 -3.98
CA GLU A 63 -19.19 15.13 -4.85
C GLU A 63 -19.03 13.82 -4.09
N THR A 64 -18.74 13.87 -2.77
CA THR A 64 -18.55 12.63 -2.02
C THR A 64 -19.85 11.94 -1.67
N GLU A 65 -19.92 10.64 -2.02
CA GLU A 65 -21.07 9.77 -1.72
C GLU A 65 -21.04 9.23 -0.29
N LYS A 66 -19.87 9.27 0.35
CA LYS A 66 -19.67 8.82 1.72
C LYS A 66 -18.89 9.86 2.51
N SER A 67 -19.31 10.06 3.74
CA SER A 67 -18.54 10.86 4.68
C SER A 67 -17.43 10.03 5.32
N ALA A 68 -16.34 10.71 5.71
CA ALA A 68 -15.24 10.10 6.43
C ALA A 68 -14.85 10.95 7.64
N ALA A 69 -14.36 10.31 8.68
CA ALA A 69 -13.75 10.97 9.82
C ALA A 69 -12.50 10.21 10.27
N ALA A 70 -11.50 10.94 10.75
CA ALA A 70 -10.34 10.36 11.40
C ALA A 70 -9.93 11.22 12.60
N LEU A 71 -9.57 10.55 13.70
CA LEU A 71 -9.03 11.19 14.89
C LEU A 71 -7.68 10.58 15.22
N SER A 72 -6.64 11.42 15.22
CA SER A 72 -5.29 11.06 15.61
C SER A 72 -5.00 11.55 17.02
N VAL A 73 -4.48 10.69 17.88
CA VAL A 73 -3.98 11.01 19.22
C VAL A 73 -2.47 11.08 19.15
N GLY A 74 -1.84 12.14 19.65
CA GLY A 74 -0.39 12.36 19.66
C GLY A 74 0.37 11.46 20.64
N VAL A 75 -0.01 10.19 20.73
CA VAL A 75 0.56 9.16 21.62
C VAL A 75 0.61 7.83 20.88
N GLY A 76 1.73 7.13 20.94
CA GLY A 76 1.94 5.83 20.32
C GLY A 76 2.86 4.92 21.15
N ALA A 77 3.42 3.92 20.51
CA ALA A 77 4.19 2.85 21.16
C ALA A 77 5.44 3.34 21.92
N PHE A 78 6.00 4.51 21.59
CA PHE A 78 7.13 5.07 22.34
C PHE A 78 6.73 5.50 23.77
N SER A 79 5.44 5.61 24.04
CA SER A 79 4.93 5.91 25.39
C SER A 79 4.58 4.67 26.20
N ASP A 80 4.70 3.46 25.64
CA ASP A 80 4.40 2.22 26.35
C ASP A 80 5.22 2.10 27.64
N PRO A 81 4.64 1.63 28.75
CA PRO A 81 5.41 1.24 29.91
C PRO A 81 6.33 0.06 29.60
N MET A 82 7.54 0.02 30.13
CA MET A 82 8.50 -1.08 29.89
C MET A 82 7.99 -2.45 30.35
N ASP A 83 7.14 -2.49 31.36
CA ASP A 83 6.50 -3.70 31.88
C ASP A 83 5.30 -4.17 31.04
N PHE A 84 4.74 -3.29 30.20
CA PHE A 84 3.61 -3.60 29.30
C PHE A 84 3.85 -3.08 27.88
N GLN A 85 4.87 -3.63 27.19
CA GLN A 85 5.15 -3.27 25.81
C GLN A 85 4.02 -3.75 24.87
N GLY A 86 3.55 -2.88 23.98
CA GLY A 86 2.35 -3.04 23.18
C GLY A 86 1.09 -2.47 23.82
N MET A 87 1.22 -1.67 24.91
CA MET A 87 0.09 -1.08 25.64
C MET A 87 -0.73 -0.14 24.76
N ALA A 88 -0.11 0.74 23.99
CA ALA A 88 -0.83 1.66 23.10
C ALA A 88 -1.65 0.92 22.06
N HIS A 89 -1.11 -0.13 21.46
CA HIS A 89 -1.82 -1.00 20.50
C HIS A 89 -2.93 -1.81 21.18
N TYR A 90 -2.68 -2.34 22.37
CA TYR A 90 -3.71 -3.03 23.15
C TYR A 90 -4.86 -2.10 23.54
N LEU A 91 -4.58 -0.86 23.97
CA LEU A 91 -5.61 0.14 24.24
C LEU A 91 -6.41 0.49 23.00
N GLU A 92 -5.75 0.58 21.82
CA GLU A 92 -6.44 0.75 20.54
C GLU A 92 -7.55 -0.30 20.37
N HIS A 93 -7.24 -1.60 20.59
CA HIS A 93 -8.21 -2.69 20.52
C HIS A 93 -9.34 -2.55 21.55
N MET A 94 -8.98 -2.23 22.80
CA MET A 94 -9.94 -2.13 23.91
C MET A 94 -10.98 -1.03 23.70
N LEU A 95 -10.66 0.05 22.97
CA LEU A 95 -11.60 1.13 22.69
C LEU A 95 -12.76 0.71 21.76
N PHE A 96 -12.58 -0.34 20.96
CA PHE A 96 -13.67 -0.91 20.15
C PHE A 96 -14.64 -1.78 20.95
N MET A 97 -14.28 -2.14 22.19
CA MET A 97 -15.08 -3.06 23.02
C MET A 97 -16.26 -2.40 23.73
N GLY A 98 -16.55 -1.14 23.44
CA GLY A 98 -17.74 -0.44 23.89
C GLY A 98 -17.48 0.85 24.65
N SER A 99 -18.49 1.69 24.69
CA SER A 99 -18.54 2.95 25.42
C SER A 99 -19.82 3.06 26.25
N GLU A 100 -19.91 4.05 27.14
CA GLU A 100 -21.08 4.23 27.98
C GLU A 100 -22.40 4.33 27.20
N SER A 101 -22.39 5.05 26.07
CA SER A 101 -23.57 5.21 25.20
C SER A 101 -23.81 4.01 24.26
N PHE A 102 -22.76 3.25 23.93
CA PHE A 102 -22.79 2.13 22.99
C PHE A 102 -21.99 0.95 23.58
N PRO A 103 -22.58 0.22 24.54
CA PRO A 103 -21.85 -0.77 25.32
C PRO A 103 -21.59 -2.09 24.57
N GLU A 104 -22.14 -2.27 23.38
CA GLU A 104 -21.99 -3.50 22.61
C GLU A 104 -20.58 -3.61 22.02
N PRO A 105 -19.83 -4.71 22.27
CA PRO A 105 -18.52 -4.92 21.66
C PRO A 105 -18.65 -5.02 20.16
N ASP A 106 -17.66 -4.51 19.44
CA ASP A 106 -17.66 -4.39 17.99
C ASP A 106 -18.83 -3.59 17.38
N GLY A 107 -19.70 -3.00 18.21
CA GLY A 107 -20.89 -2.25 17.78
C GLY A 107 -20.58 -1.07 16.85
N TYR A 108 -19.38 -0.49 16.96
CA TYR A 108 -18.90 0.54 16.03
C TYR A 108 -18.59 0.00 14.64
N MET A 109 -17.88 -1.13 14.56
CA MET A 109 -17.54 -1.77 13.28
C MET A 109 -18.79 -2.30 12.58
N ASN A 110 -19.71 -2.91 13.35
CA ASN A 110 -20.97 -3.41 12.82
C ASN A 110 -21.84 -2.26 12.30
N PHE A 111 -21.94 -1.15 13.04
CA PHE A 111 -22.67 0.04 12.59
C PHE A 111 -22.09 0.60 11.29
N ALA A 112 -20.75 0.68 11.17
CA ALA A 112 -20.10 1.14 9.93
C ALA A 112 -20.46 0.21 8.76
N ALA A 113 -20.34 -1.10 8.93
CA ALA A 113 -20.63 -2.09 7.89
C ALA A 113 -22.10 -2.09 7.45
N GLU A 114 -23.04 -2.01 8.39
CA GLU A 114 -24.49 -1.94 8.13
C GLU A 114 -24.90 -0.68 7.36
N ASN A 115 -24.15 0.42 7.52
CA ASN A 115 -24.37 1.68 6.83
C ASN A 115 -23.37 1.91 5.68
N GLY A 116 -22.96 0.85 5.01
CA GLY A 116 -22.17 0.89 3.79
C GLY A 116 -20.74 1.38 3.94
N GLY A 117 -20.26 1.51 5.17
CA GLY A 117 -18.94 2.03 5.50
C GLY A 117 -17.93 0.96 5.91
N SER A 118 -16.83 1.44 6.46
CA SER A 118 -15.78 0.65 7.10
C SER A 118 -15.06 1.49 8.13
N SER A 119 -14.46 0.84 9.12
CA SER A 119 -13.63 1.48 10.14
C SER A 119 -12.31 0.74 10.27
N ASN A 120 -11.29 1.44 10.76
CA ASN A 120 -9.99 0.88 11.10
C ASN A 120 -9.30 1.77 12.13
N ALA A 121 -8.22 1.27 12.71
CA ALA A 121 -7.30 2.06 13.50
C ALA A 121 -5.87 1.55 13.28
N TYR A 122 -4.88 2.31 13.69
CA TYR A 122 -3.50 1.88 13.77
C TYR A 122 -2.74 2.62 14.85
N THR A 123 -1.80 1.92 15.48
CA THR A 123 -0.81 2.48 16.39
C THR A 123 0.57 2.51 15.73
N SER A 124 1.18 3.70 15.69
CA SER A 124 2.56 3.90 15.28
C SER A 124 3.48 4.22 16.47
N SER A 125 4.67 4.68 16.19
CA SER A 125 5.65 5.05 17.23
C SER A 125 5.15 6.18 18.16
N GLU A 126 4.56 7.24 17.59
CA GLU A 126 4.22 8.47 18.30
C GLU A 126 2.75 8.88 18.19
N ILE A 127 1.94 8.17 17.39
CA ILE A 127 0.51 8.44 17.23
C ILE A 127 -0.31 7.15 17.22
N THR A 128 -1.59 7.28 17.64
CA THR A 128 -2.64 6.28 17.40
C THR A 128 -3.79 6.95 16.64
N ASN A 129 -4.23 6.37 15.52
CA ASN A 129 -5.20 6.98 14.61
C ASN A 129 -6.41 6.06 14.44
N TYR A 130 -7.62 6.62 14.54
CA TYR A 130 -8.91 5.94 14.43
C TYR A 130 -9.69 6.55 13.27
N MET A 131 -10.24 5.74 12.36
CA MET A 131 -10.88 6.25 11.17
C MET A 131 -12.14 5.48 10.78
N ILE A 132 -13.07 6.18 10.13
CA ILE A 132 -14.32 5.63 9.61
C ILE A 132 -14.67 6.27 8.27
N THR A 133 -15.26 5.49 7.38
CA THR A 133 -16.08 5.99 6.26
C THR A 133 -17.46 5.38 6.35
N ILE A 134 -18.50 6.14 5.94
CA ILE A 134 -19.89 5.74 6.14
C ILE A 134 -20.81 6.50 5.16
N GLU A 135 -21.99 5.96 4.86
CA GLU A 135 -23.00 6.71 4.10
C GLU A 135 -23.34 8.05 4.77
N ASN A 136 -23.52 9.09 3.95
CA ASN A 136 -23.73 10.47 4.42
C ASN A 136 -24.88 10.61 5.43
N SER A 137 -25.93 9.80 5.30
CA SER A 137 -27.10 9.78 6.20
C SER A 137 -26.79 9.30 7.62
N ALA A 138 -25.76 8.48 7.80
CA ALA A 138 -25.35 7.91 9.09
C ALA A 138 -24.17 8.66 9.74
N PHE A 139 -23.65 9.71 9.09
CA PHE A 139 -22.43 10.38 9.52
C PHE A 139 -22.52 10.99 10.92
N ALA A 140 -23.62 11.68 11.24
CA ALA A 140 -23.76 12.30 12.56
C ALA A 140 -23.73 11.27 13.72
N GLU A 141 -24.37 10.10 13.55
CA GLU A 141 -24.29 9.01 14.53
C GLU A 141 -22.90 8.38 14.58
N ALA A 142 -22.23 8.22 13.43
CA ALA A 142 -20.86 7.74 13.40
C ALA A 142 -19.90 8.64 14.19
N LEU A 143 -20.06 9.97 14.10
CA LEU A 143 -19.28 10.93 14.89
C LEU A 143 -19.58 10.82 16.39
N HIS A 144 -20.84 10.61 16.76
CA HIS A 144 -21.18 10.36 18.16
C HIS A 144 -20.48 9.11 18.70
N ARG A 145 -20.57 7.99 17.96
CA ARG A 145 -19.92 6.73 18.35
C ARG A 145 -18.40 6.87 18.42
N LEU A 146 -17.78 7.54 17.45
CA LEU A 146 -16.33 7.78 17.45
C LEU A 146 -15.89 8.63 18.63
N SER A 147 -16.65 9.68 18.96
CA SER A 147 -16.32 10.58 20.08
C SER A 147 -16.37 9.88 21.43
N GLU A 148 -17.23 8.89 21.60
CA GLU A 148 -17.39 8.12 22.83
C GLU A 148 -16.14 7.27 23.17
N PHE A 149 -15.35 6.85 22.19
CA PHE A 149 -14.05 6.17 22.41
C PHE A 149 -13.12 6.99 23.29
N PHE A 150 -13.19 8.29 23.19
CA PHE A 150 -12.29 9.24 23.85
C PHE A 150 -12.94 9.93 25.04
N ALA A 151 -14.24 10.02 25.06
CA ALA A 151 -15.00 10.71 26.13
C ALA A 151 -15.41 9.75 27.26
N ALA A 152 -15.83 8.53 26.92
CA ALA A 152 -16.43 7.61 27.90
C ALA A 152 -16.26 6.11 27.48
N PRO A 153 -15.03 5.62 27.25
CA PRO A 153 -14.84 4.19 26.99
C PRO A 153 -15.10 3.38 28.26
N ILE A 154 -15.68 2.18 28.12
CA ILE A 154 -15.91 1.29 29.28
C ILE A 154 -14.62 0.59 29.70
N LEU A 155 -13.77 0.21 28.77
CA LEU A 155 -12.57 -0.61 28.99
C LEU A 155 -12.90 -1.85 29.85
N ASP A 156 -13.93 -2.60 29.41
CA ASP A 156 -14.52 -3.70 30.16
C ASP A 156 -13.53 -4.85 30.41
N PRO A 157 -13.28 -5.24 31.67
CA PRO A 157 -12.37 -6.32 32.02
C PRO A 157 -12.76 -7.68 31.42
N ASP A 158 -14.02 -7.92 31.08
CA ASP A 158 -14.48 -9.17 30.49
C ASP A 158 -13.89 -9.43 29.07
N TYR A 159 -13.44 -8.38 28.39
CA TYR A 159 -12.83 -8.47 27.05
C TYR A 159 -11.30 -8.50 27.06
N ILE A 160 -10.64 -8.35 28.19
CA ILE A 160 -9.17 -8.32 28.31
C ILE A 160 -8.54 -9.53 27.65
N GLN A 161 -8.99 -10.73 28.01
CA GLN A 161 -8.38 -11.96 27.47
C GLN A 161 -8.68 -12.14 25.98
N LYS A 162 -9.86 -11.72 25.53
CA LYS A 162 -10.23 -11.74 24.09
C LYS A 162 -9.26 -10.86 23.28
N GLU A 163 -9.04 -9.61 23.72
CA GLU A 163 -8.21 -8.68 22.98
C GLU A 163 -6.70 -8.98 23.11
N LYS A 164 -6.24 -9.49 24.24
CA LYS A 164 -4.88 -10.05 24.35
C LYS A 164 -4.64 -11.18 23.35
N ASN A 165 -5.63 -12.07 23.16
CA ASN A 165 -5.55 -13.13 22.17
C ASN A 165 -5.55 -12.59 20.74
N ALA A 166 -6.31 -11.55 20.44
CA ALA A 166 -6.32 -10.89 19.14
C ALA A 166 -4.95 -10.26 18.81
N VAL A 167 -4.39 -9.47 19.72
CA VAL A 167 -3.05 -8.89 19.61
C VAL A 167 -1.98 -9.98 19.43
N ASN A 168 -2.06 -11.05 20.21
CA ASN A 168 -1.14 -12.18 20.10
C ASN A 168 -1.25 -12.92 18.75
N ALA A 169 -2.46 -13.04 18.21
CA ALA A 169 -2.69 -13.64 16.89
C ALA A 169 -2.08 -12.78 15.77
N GLU A 170 -2.18 -11.45 15.89
CA GLU A 170 -1.52 -10.51 14.96
C GLU A 170 0.00 -10.63 14.97
N TRP A 171 0.58 -10.65 16.17
CA TRP A 171 2.02 -10.86 16.32
C TRP A 171 2.44 -12.22 15.73
N SER A 172 1.74 -13.29 16.09
CA SER A 172 2.05 -14.66 15.63
C SER A 172 2.06 -14.76 14.10
N MET A 173 1.09 -14.14 13.44
CA MET A 173 1.01 -14.12 11.97
C MET A 173 2.23 -13.42 11.34
N ARG A 174 2.79 -12.42 12.01
CA ARG A 174 3.90 -11.61 11.48
C ARG A 174 5.26 -12.04 11.99
N ARG A 175 5.32 -13.08 12.83
CA ARG A 175 6.55 -13.52 13.51
C ARG A 175 7.69 -13.91 12.56
N GLU A 176 7.35 -14.43 11.37
CA GLU A 176 8.32 -14.82 10.33
C GLU A 176 8.51 -13.75 9.23
N SER A 177 8.02 -12.53 9.45
CA SER A 177 8.16 -11.44 8.47
C SER A 177 9.54 -10.79 8.55
N GLU A 178 10.35 -10.90 7.48
CA GLU A 178 11.70 -10.29 7.41
C GLU A 178 11.68 -8.79 7.69
N GLY A 179 10.70 -8.06 7.14
CA GLY A 179 10.58 -6.63 7.38
C GLY A 179 10.38 -6.29 8.85
N ARG A 180 9.57 -7.12 9.59
CA ARG A 180 9.39 -6.95 11.03
C ARG A 180 10.63 -7.34 11.82
N SER A 181 11.32 -8.38 11.41
CA SER A 181 12.57 -8.81 12.05
C SER A 181 13.68 -7.75 11.91
N ILE A 182 13.87 -7.22 10.69
CA ILE A 182 14.85 -6.13 10.45
C ILE A 182 14.46 -4.87 11.23
N TYR A 183 13.17 -4.48 11.21
CA TYR A 183 12.65 -3.36 11.98
C TYR A 183 12.93 -3.53 13.49
N ARG A 184 12.73 -4.73 14.04
CA ARG A 184 12.99 -5.03 15.45
C ARG A 184 14.50 -4.99 15.76
N LEU A 185 15.32 -5.67 14.95
CA LEU A 185 16.78 -5.72 15.14
C LEU A 185 17.41 -4.32 15.10
N GLN A 186 16.97 -3.48 14.15
CA GLN A 186 17.44 -2.10 14.06
C GLN A 186 17.19 -1.30 15.35
N ARG A 187 16.08 -1.58 16.04
CA ARG A 187 15.69 -0.91 17.28
C ARG A 187 16.29 -1.55 18.53
N GLU A 188 16.51 -2.85 18.52
CA GLU A 188 17.14 -3.56 19.64
C GLU A 188 18.56 -3.06 19.91
N LEU A 189 19.26 -2.61 18.87
CA LEU A 189 20.59 -2.01 18.99
C LEU A 189 20.59 -0.68 19.78
N LEU A 190 19.44 -0.03 19.95
CA LEU A 190 19.30 1.27 20.61
C LEU A 190 19.28 1.18 22.15
N GLY A 191 19.40 -0.03 22.74
CA GLY A 191 19.46 -0.23 24.18
C GLY A 191 18.21 0.27 24.92
N ASP A 192 18.38 1.15 25.90
CA ASP A 192 17.29 1.67 26.75
C ASP A 192 16.45 2.79 26.08
N HIS A 193 16.73 3.10 24.81
CA HIS A 193 15.99 4.13 24.08
C HIS A 193 14.50 3.72 23.85
N PRO A 194 13.52 4.64 23.98
CA PRO A 194 12.11 4.33 23.78
C PRO A 194 11.77 3.65 22.45
N ALA A 195 12.53 3.91 21.39
CA ALA A 195 12.35 3.25 20.11
C ALA A 195 12.66 1.74 20.13
N ASN A 196 13.30 1.21 21.16
CA ASN A 196 13.55 -0.23 21.32
C ASN A 196 12.35 -1.00 21.87
N ARG A 197 11.21 -0.37 22.14
CA ARG A 197 10.02 -1.06 22.65
C ARG A 197 9.43 -2.01 21.60
N PHE A 198 8.89 -3.13 22.08
CA PHE A 198 8.13 -4.08 21.25
C PHE A 198 6.71 -3.54 21.04
N THR A 199 6.44 -3.02 19.85
CA THR A 199 5.29 -2.15 19.59
C THR A 199 3.95 -2.87 19.39
N ILE A 200 3.95 -4.18 19.03
CA ILE A 200 2.71 -4.93 18.79
C ILE A 200 2.11 -5.43 20.09
N GLY A 201 2.93 -5.99 20.99
CA GLY A 201 2.47 -6.73 22.15
C GLY A 201 2.19 -8.21 21.84
N ASN A 202 2.19 -9.04 22.88
CA ASN A 202 1.81 -10.44 22.87
C ASN A 202 1.33 -10.88 24.24
N LEU A 203 0.99 -12.16 24.43
CA LEU A 203 0.51 -12.69 25.70
C LEU A 203 1.52 -12.53 26.85
N ASP A 204 2.84 -12.53 26.57
CA ASP A 204 3.88 -12.39 27.58
C ASP A 204 4.10 -10.93 28.00
N THR A 205 4.19 -10.02 27.02
CA THR A 205 4.39 -8.59 27.30
C THR A 205 3.15 -7.96 27.94
N LEU A 206 1.95 -8.43 27.61
CA LEU A 206 0.65 -8.00 28.15
C LEU A 206 0.14 -8.88 29.29
N ALA A 207 1.00 -9.74 29.88
CA ALA A 207 0.64 -10.47 31.08
C ALA A 207 0.67 -9.58 32.32
N ASP A 208 -0.18 -9.89 33.30
CA ASP A 208 -0.10 -9.25 34.60
C ASP A 208 1.29 -9.49 35.23
N LYS A 209 1.81 -8.48 35.89
CA LYS A 209 3.09 -8.54 36.60
C LYS A 209 2.85 -8.64 38.11
N ASP A 210 3.83 -9.15 38.86
CA ASP A 210 3.70 -9.39 40.30
C ASP A 210 3.18 -8.18 41.15
N GLN A 211 3.43 -6.96 40.71
CA GLN A 211 3.07 -5.73 41.40
C GLN A 211 2.15 -4.77 40.58
N ARG A 212 1.80 -5.15 39.33
CA ARG A 212 1.02 -4.30 38.43
C ARG A 212 0.18 -5.13 37.48
N GLU A 213 -1.13 -4.95 37.53
CA GLU A 213 -2.09 -5.62 36.65
C GLU A 213 -2.28 -4.83 35.35
N LEU A 214 -2.50 -5.51 34.23
CA LEU A 214 -2.66 -4.90 32.92
C LEU A 214 -3.85 -3.95 32.87
N HIS A 215 -5.00 -4.36 33.39
CA HIS A 215 -6.24 -3.56 33.27
C HIS A 215 -6.15 -2.20 33.96
N PRO A 216 -5.76 -2.10 35.25
CA PRO A 216 -5.51 -0.80 35.87
C PRO A 216 -4.46 0.02 35.15
N ALA A 217 -3.39 -0.62 34.63
CA ALA A 217 -2.35 0.08 33.86
C ALA A 217 -2.87 0.63 32.52
N THR A 218 -3.81 -0.07 31.87
CA THR A 218 -4.48 0.39 30.64
C THR A 218 -5.36 1.63 30.93
N ILE A 219 -6.12 1.60 32.03
CA ILE A 219 -6.92 2.76 32.46
C ILE A 219 -5.99 3.96 32.79
N GLU A 220 -4.89 3.72 33.51
CA GLU A 220 -3.89 4.74 33.81
C GLU A 220 -3.31 5.35 32.53
N PHE A 221 -2.93 4.53 31.52
CA PHE A 221 -2.39 4.96 30.25
C PHE A 221 -3.42 5.83 29.49
N PHE A 222 -4.67 5.41 29.41
CA PHE A 222 -5.76 6.21 28.83
C PHE A 222 -5.93 7.53 29.58
N GLN A 223 -5.98 7.49 30.91
CA GLN A 223 -6.14 8.70 31.73
C GLN A 223 -4.97 9.65 31.63
N GLN A 224 -3.75 9.13 31.45
CA GLN A 224 -2.54 9.94 31.33
C GLN A 224 -2.43 10.62 29.98
N TYR A 225 -2.74 9.93 28.87
CA TYR A 225 -2.36 10.36 27.54
C TYR A 225 -3.51 10.78 26.63
N TYR A 226 -4.72 10.27 26.84
CA TYR A 226 -5.85 10.59 25.97
C TYR A 226 -6.47 11.91 26.41
N SER A 227 -5.99 13.01 25.84
CA SER A 227 -6.36 14.38 26.15
C SER A 227 -6.71 15.14 24.88
N ALA A 228 -7.79 15.92 24.91
CA ALA A 228 -8.30 16.64 23.74
C ALA A 228 -7.24 17.53 23.05
N ASN A 229 -6.36 18.15 23.83
CA ASN A 229 -5.29 19.00 23.29
C ASN A 229 -4.16 18.23 22.57
N LEU A 230 -4.12 16.90 22.67
CA LEU A 230 -3.23 16.02 21.90
C LEU A 230 -3.92 15.37 20.70
N MET A 231 -5.15 15.76 20.40
CA MET A 231 -5.98 15.12 19.37
C MET A 231 -6.20 16.04 18.18
N SER A 232 -6.22 15.43 17.01
CA SER A 232 -6.50 16.09 15.73
C SER A 232 -7.63 15.32 15.03
N LEU A 233 -8.72 16.00 14.72
CA LEU A 233 -9.91 15.45 14.08
C LEU A 233 -10.02 15.97 12.65
N VAL A 234 -10.25 15.08 11.69
CA VAL A 234 -10.58 15.43 10.31
C VAL A 234 -11.97 14.93 9.97
N LEU A 235 -12.79 15.79 9.38
CA LEU A 235 -14.13 15.49 8.88
C LEU A 235 -14.19 15.76 7.39
N ILE A 236 -14.62 14.78 6.59
CA ILE A 236 -14.87 14.92 5.16
C ILE A 236 -16.32 14.55 4.88
N SER A 237 -17.10 15.46 4.27
CA SER A 237 -18.54 15.26 4.07
C SER A 237 -19.07 16.23 3.02
N PRO A 238 -20.22 15.94 2.33
CA PRO A 238 -20.90 16.93 1.52
C PRO A 238 -21.59 18.03 2.36
N LEU A 239 -21.62 17.91 3.68
CA LEU A 239 -22.19 18.90 4.58
C LEU A 239 -21.44 20.24 4.48
N PRO A 240 -22.14 21.38 4.65
CA PRO A 240 -21.46 22.67 4.81
C PRO A 240 -20.51 22.66 6.03
N VAL A 241 -19.41 23.38 5.93
CA VAL A 241 -18.41 23.53 7.03
C VAL A 241 -19.07 23.86 8.37
N ALA A 242 -20.01 24.83 8.41
CA ALA A 242 -20.70 25.23 9.64
C ALA A 242 -21.49 24.09 10.30
N GLU A 243 -22.02 23.14 9.52
CA GLU A 243 -22.71 21.97 10.06
C GLU A 243 -21.71 20.93 10.59
N MET A 244 -20.60 20.73 9.90
CA MET A 244 -19.53 19.86 10.41
C MET A 244 -18.92 20.42 11.70
N GLU A 245 -18.70 21.73 11.78
CA GLU A 245 -18.25 22.41 13.01
C GLU A 245 -19.25 22.19 14.15
N ARG A 246 -20.56 22.36 13.89
CA ARG A 246 -21.61 22.10 14.88
C ARG A 246 -21.59 20.65 15.37
N LEU A 247 -21.42 19.66 14.46
CA LEU A 247 -21.33 18.25 14.83
C LEU A 247 -20.05 17.94 15.63
N ALA A 248 -18.92 18.51 15.23
CA ALA A 248 -17.66 18.37 15.96
C ALA A 248 -17.82 18.94 17.39
N ALA A 249 -18.33 20.15 17.53
CA ALA A 249 -18.58 20.77 18.86
C ALA A 249 -19.58 19.96 19.68
N LEU A 250 -20.68 19.46 19.09
CA LEU A 250 -21.69 18.68 19.78
C LEU A 250 -21.15 17.39 20.41
N HIS A 251 -20.32 16.65 19.66
CA HIS A 251 -19.90 15.32 20.08
C HIS A 251 -18.51 15.30 20.75
N PHE A 252 -17.54 16.08 20.24
CA PHE A 252 -16.15 15.99 20.68
C PHE A 252 -15.78 16.98 21.80
N SER A 253 -16.58 18.02 22.09
CA SER A 253 -16.31 18.93 23.23
C SER A 253 -16.39 18.24 24.60
N ARG A 254 -16.95 17.02 24.67
CA ARG A 254 -17.01 16.21 25.89
C ARG A 254 -15.69 15.55 26.25
N ILE A 255 -14.76 15.48 25.31
CA ILE A 255 -13.43 14.88 25.53
C ILE A 255 -12.66 15.79 26.50
N SER A 256 -12.12 15.18 27.57
CA SER A 256 -11.41 15.91 28.60
C SER A 256 -10.11 16.52 28.07
N ASN A 257 -9.90 17.80 28.27
CA ASN A 257 -8.60 18.43 28.13
C ASN A 257 -7.87 18.38 29.48
N LYS A 258 -6.70 17.76 29.50
CA LYS A 258 -5.85 17.57 30.70
C LYS A 258 -4.67 18.54 30.68
N GLU A 259 -4.56 19.40 29.66
CA GLU A 259 -3.51 20.40 29.46
C GLU A 259 -2.08 19.77 29.56
N ILE A 260 -1.91 18.60 28.93
CA ILE A 260 -0.63 17.87 28.92
C ILE A 260 0.16 18.18 27.66
N ASP A 261 1.47 18.19 27.80
CA ASP A 261 2.38 18.29 26.65
C ASP A 261 2.41 16.95 25.86
N ARG A 262 2.58 17.05 24.55
CA ARG A 262 2.78 15.85 23.72
C ARG A 262 4.04 15.12 24.20
N PRO A 263 3.96 13.81 24.46
CA PRO A 263 5.15 13.03 24.81
C PRO A 263 6.22 13.15 23.72
N THR A 264 7.43 13.45 24.11
CA THR A 264 8.59 13.54 23.20
C THR A 264 9.70 12.65 23.69
N VAL A 265 10.44 12.04 22.76
CA VAL A 265 11.62 11.25 23.08
C VAL A 265 12.80 12.18 23.36
N THR A 266 13.34 12.12 24.58
CA THR A 266 14.48 12.94 25.00
C THR A 266 15.71 12.12 25.40
N THR A 267 15.61 10.79 25.31
CA THR A 267 16.71 9.89 25.63
C THR A 267 17.80 10.01 24.59
N GLU A 268 18.99 10.46 25.01
CA GLU A 268 20.14 10.55 24.11
C GLU A 268 20.72 9.17 23.81
N LEU A 269 21.14 8.96 22.55
CA LEU A 269 21.86 7.75 22.14
C LEU A 269 23.38 7.91 22.43
N ASP A 270 23.96 6.89 23.02
CA ASP A 270 25.41 6.72 22.95
C ASP A 270 25.81 6.25 21.55
N LEU A 271 26.02 7.21 20.65
CA LEU A 271 26.32 6.94 19.24
C LEU A 271 27.55 6.01 19.07
N ALA A 272 28.54 6.08 19.99
CA ALA A 272 29.70 5.19 19.94
C ALA A 272 29.33 3.73 20.26
N ALA A 273 28.29 3.52 21.05
CA ALA A 273 27.79 2.17 21.38
C ALA A 273 26.88 1.59 20.32
N VAL A 274 25.99 2.42 19.70
CA VAL A 274 24.92 1.97 18.81
C VAL A 274 25.26 2.07 17.33
N SER A 275 26.36 2.74 16.95
CA SER A 275 26.83 2.83 15.56
C SER A 275 28.23 2.26 15.39
N GLY A 276 28.74 2.29 14.16
CA GLY A 276 30.01 1.61 13.84
C GLY A 276 29.88 0.08 13.90
N LYS A 277 28.74 -0.47 13.54
CA LYS A 277 28.46 -1.91 13.63
C LYS A 277 28.34 -2.54 12.23
N LEU A 278 28.81 -3.77 12.12
CA LEU A 278 28.48 -4.69 11.03
C LEU A 278 27.43 -5.68 11.57
N ILE A 279 26.24 -5.60 10.96
CA ILE A 279 25.08 -6.40 11.34
C ILE A 279 24.85 -7.43 10.24
N ARG A 280 24.88 -8.71 10.60
CA ARG A 280 24.54 -9.81 9.70
C ARG A 280 23.19 -10.36 10.09
N PHE A 281 22.29 -10.44 9.13
CA PHE A 281 20.94 -10.95 9.33
C PHE A 281 20.66 -12.09 8.35
N LYS A 282 20.13 -13.20 8.85
CA LYS A 282 19.77 -14.36 8.07
C LYS A 282 18.25 -14.43 7.87
N PRO A 283 17.73 -14.01 6.69
CA PRO A 283 16.31 -14.00 6.41
C PRO A 283 15.76 -15.40 6.15
N GLN A 284 14.44 -15.56 6.24
CA GLN A 284 13.73 -16.80 5.89
C GLN A 284 13.72 -17.03 4.37
N ARG A 285 13.54 -15.97 3.58
CA ARG A 285 13.61 -16.00 2.12
C ARG A 285 15.06 -15.78 1.66
N ASP A 286 15.40 -16.21 0.45
CA ASP A 286 16.69 -15.87 -0.17
C ASP A 286 16.66 -14.39 -0.61
N LEU A 287 17.05 -13.51 0.32
CA LEU A 287 17.33 -12.09 0.07
C LEU A 287 18.84 -11.91 0.03
N ARG A 288 19.30 -10.92 -0.73
CA ARG A 288 20.72 -10.57 -0.84
C ARG A 288 20.84 -9.06 -0.89
N GLU A 289 20.99 -8.46 0.28
CA GLU A 289 21.02 -7.01 0.43
C GLU A 289 22.24 -6.57 1.22
N MET A 290 22.82 -5.44 0.83
CA MET A 290 23.72 -4.67 1.65
C MET A 290 23.08 -3.32 1.93
N ARG A 291 23.14 -2.86 3.19
CA ARG A 291 22.57 -1.57 3.56
C ARG A 291 23.60 -0.77 4.35
N LEU A 292 23.76 0.50 3.99
CA LEU A 292 24.48 1.50 4.75
C LEU A 292 23.43 2.38 5.44
N SER A 293 23.36 2.31 6.77
CA SER A 293 22.37 3.07 7.58
C SER A 293 23.12 4.02 8.50
N TYR A 294 22.97 5.32 8.25
CA TYR A 294 23.57 6.38 9.06
C TYR A 294 22.52 6.89 10.06
N ILE A 295 22.87 6.93 11.35
CA ILE A 295 22.05 7.58 12.38
C ILE A 295 22.25 9.09 12.25
N ILE A 296 21.17 9.80 11.99
CA ILE A 296 21.17 11.27 11.84
C ILE A 296 20.36 11.92 12.96
N ASP A 297 20.63 13.18 13.23
CA ASP A 297 19.82 13.96 14.16
C ASP A 297 18.43 14.18 13.54
N ASN A 298 17.39 14.32 14.39
CA ASN A 298 16.06 14.62 13.88
C ASN A 298 16.05 15.94 13.08
N ASN A 299 15.67 15.87 11.83
CA ASN A 299 15.59 17.01 10.92
C ASN A 299 14.18 17.26 10.37
N GLN A 300 13.14 16.74 11.02
CA GLN A 300 11.74 16.95 10.63
C GLN A 300 11.36 18.43 10.53
N ALA A 301 11.96 19.27 11.33
CA ALA A 301 11.77 20.74 11.25
C ALA A 301 12.22 21.34 9.91
N GLN A 302 13.08 20.64 9.14
CA GLN A 302 13.57 21.04 7.83
C GLN A 302 12.63 20.65 6.67
N TRP A 303 11.36 20.35 6.95
CA TRP A 303 10.38 19.90 5.95
C TRP A 303 10.17 20.85 4.77
N ARG A 304 10.61 22.13 4.89
CA ARG A 304 10.56 23.13 3.81
C ARG A 304 11.75 23.07 2.87
N SER A 305 12.92 22.72 3.35
CA SER A 305 14.17 22.61 2.56
C SER A 305 14.55 21.16 2.21
N LYS A 306 13.96 20.18 2.89
CA LYS A 306 14.05 18.74 2.61
C LYS A 306 15.47 18.24 2.31
N PRO A 307 16.48 18.49 3.18
CA PRO A 307 17.86 18.14 2.87
C PRO A 307 18.07 16.63 2.66
N GLY A 308 17.32 15.78 3.40
CA GLY A 308 17.36 14.34 3.26
C GLY A 308 16.85 13.85 1.90
N ASP A 309 15.70 14.35 1.47
CA ASP A 309 15.13 14.03 0.16
C ASP A 309 16.03 14.53 -0.98
N TYR A 310 16.60 15.74 -0.84
CA TYR A 310 17.50 16.31 -1.84
C TYR A 310 18.81 15.51 -1.99
N LEU A 311 19.42 15.09 -0.89
CA LEU A 311 20.59 14.20 -0.93
C LEU A 311 20.22 12.81 -1.46
N GLY A 312 19.05 12.30 -1.07
CA GLY A 312 18.51 11.03 -1.60
C GLY A 312 18.33 11.08 -3.12
N TYR A 313 17.87 12.22 -3.65
CA TYR A 313 17.74 12.45 -5.09
C TYR A 313 19.11 12.35 -5.81
N VAL A 314 20.16 12.92 -5.24
CA VAL A 314 21.53 12.91 -5.83
C VAL A 314 22.18 11.53 -5.70
N ILE A 315 22.20 10.95 -4.50
CA ILE A 315 22.90 9.68 -4.21
C ILE A 315 22.18 8.50 -4.84
N GLY A 316 20.85 8.50 -4.83
CA GLY A 316 20.02 7.43 -5.39
C GLY A 316 19.76 7.54 -6.89
N SER A 317 20.36 8.52 -7.57
CA SER A 317 20.18 8.71 -9.01
C SER A 317 20.66 7.51 -9.81
N GLU A 318 19.89 7.17 -10.83
CA GLU A 318 20.18 6.09 -11.79
C GLU A 318 20.86 6.60 -13.08
N MET A 319 21.17 7.90 -13.16
CA MET A 319 21.77 8.51 -14.32
C MET A 319 23.20 7.96 -14.61
N PRO A 320 23.67 7.99 -15.86
CA PRO A 320 25.02 7.58 -16.18
C PRO A 320 26.09 8.30 -15.34
N GLY A 321 27.10 7.55 -14.89
CA GLY A 321 28.16 8.06 -14.04
C GLY A 321 27.88 8.09 -12.55
N THR A 322 26.70 7.67 -12.11
CA THR A 322 26.35 7.53 -10.69
C THR A 322 26.70 6.14 -10.13
N PRO A 323 26.72 5.94 -8.81
CA PRO A 323 26.95 4.63 -8.21
C PRO A 323 26.00 3.54 -8.69
N ALA A 324 24.70 3.85 -8.82
CA ALA A 324 23.69 2.88 -9.26
C ALA A 324 23.97 2.37 -10.68
N ASP A 325 24.18 3.29 -11.63
CA ASP A 325 24.50 2.95 -13.03
C ASP A 325 25.80 2.14 -13.13
N THR A 326 26.86 2.62 -12.47
CA THR A 326 28.17 1.95 -12.48
C THR A 326 28.11 0.54 -11.91
N LEU A 327 27.52 0.35 -10.74
CA LEU A 327 27.41 -0.96 -10.08
C LEU A 327 26.52 -1.94 -10.85
N LYS A 328 25.44 -1.45 -11.50
CA LYS A 328 24.61 -2.26 -12.40
C LYS A 328 25.39 -2.68 -13.65
N SER A 329 26.12 -1.76 -14.28
CA SER A 329 26.96 -2.04 -15.45
C SER A 329 28.07 -3.06 -15.15
N MET A 330 28.59 -3.06 -13.90
CA MET A 330 29.54 -4.07 -13.42
C MET A 330 28.87 -5.43 -13.10
N GLY A 331 27.55 -5.52 -13.16
CA GLY A 331 26.78 -6.72 -12.81
C GLY A 331 26.79 -7.07 -11.33
N LEU A 332 27.07 -6.10 -10.44
CA LEU A 332 27.20 -6.32 -9.00
C LEU A 332 25.87 -6.17 -8.25
N ILE A 333 24.99 -5.31 -8.76
CA ILE A 333 23.71 -5.01 -8.13
C ILE A 333 22.57 -5.07 -9.13
N SER A 334 21.36 -5.25 -8.64
CA SER A 334 20.13 -5.08 -9.43
C SER A 334 19.41 -3.78 -9.12
N GLU A 335 19.64 -3.20 -7.93
CA GLU A 335 18.95 -2.01 -7.46
C GLU A 335 19.78 -1.28 -6.40
N LEU A 336 19.71 0.06 -6.41
CA LEU A 336 20.20 0.92 -5.34
C LEU A 336 19.09 1.91 -5.01
N MET A 337 18.72 1.99 -3.73
CA MET A 337 17.73 2.93 -3.22
C MET A 337 18.29 3.74 -2.07
N THR A 338 17.84 4.99 -1.95
CA THR A 338 18.09 5.85 -0.80
C THR A 338 16.79 6.16 -0.07
N SER A 339 16.86 6.32 1.24
CA SER A 339 15.72 6.74 2.06
C SER A 339 16.21 7.62 3.20
N SER A 340 15.48 8.71 3.46
CA SER A 340 15.67 9.56 4.64
C SER A 340 14.44 9.44 5.54
N TYR A 341 14.66 9.13 6.81
CA TYR A 341 13.61 9.03 7.82
C TYR A 341 13.95 10.00 8.93
N GLU A 342 13.40 11.21 8.88
CA GLU A 342 13.84 12.37 9.65
C GLU A 342 13.70 12.21 11.16
N SER A 343 12.73 11.42 11.63
CA SER A 343 12.40 11.24 13.05
C SER A 343 12.10 9.78 13.45
N LEU A 344 12.73 8.81 12.77
CA LEU A 344 12.44 7.38 12.92
C LEU A 344 12.45 6.88 14.38
N TYR A 345 13.30 7.47 15.21
CA TYR A 345 13.45 7.16 16.63
C TYR A 345 12.94 8.29 17.56
N GLY A 346 12.17 9.23 17.02
CA GLY A 346 11.71 10.42 17.73
C GLY A 346 12.73 11.55 17.66
N ASN A 347 13.78 11.51 18.48
CA ASN A 347 14.84 12.53 18.48
C ASN A 347 15.98 12.27 17.50
N TYR A 348 16.03 11.09 16.87
CA TYR A 348 16.97 10.72 15.80
C TYR A 348 16.24 10.17 14.60
N GLY A 349 16.88 10.32 13.43
CA GLY A 349 16.48 9.72 12.19
C GLY A 349 17.52 8.76 11.62
N THR A 350 17.28 8.29 10.39
CA THR A 350 18.26 7.53 9.61
C THR A 350 18.31 8.01 8.17
N PHE A 351 19.52 8.01 7.61
CA PHE A 351 19.71 8.08 6.17
C PHE A 351 20.26 6.74 5.68
N GLU A 352 19.58 6.09 4.74
CA GLU A 352 19.91 4.74 4.33
C GLU A 352 20.21 4.65 2.83
N VAL A 353 21.22 3.85 2.47
CA VAL A 353 21.48 3.40 1.10
C VAL A 353 21.38 1.88 1.10
N SER A 354 20.34 1.35 0.45
CA SER A 354 20.07 -0.08 0.31
C SER A 354 20.44 -0.56 -1.08
N VAL A 355 21.15 -1.68 -1.16
CA VAL A 355 21.68 -2.24 -2.40
C VAL A 355 21.28 -3.70 -2.52
N GLN A 356 20.53 -4.05 -3.58
CA GLN A 356 20.17 -5.44 -3.89
C GLN A 356 21.30 -6.11 -4.67
N LEU A 357 21.88 -7.16 -4.09
CA LEU A 357 23.08 -7.80 -4.60
C LEU A 357 22.79 -8.92 -5.61
N THR A 358 23.58 -8.99 -6.65
CA THR A 358 23.68 -10.18 -7.53
C THR A 358 24.55 -11.25 -6.86
N PRO A 359 24.60 -12.50 -7.35
CA PRO A 359 25.58 -13.49 -6.89
C PRO A 359 27.03 -13.01 -6.96
N GLN A 360 27.37 -12.21 -8.00
CA GLN A 360 28.68 -11.61 -8.12
C GLN A 360 28.90 -10.51 -7.09
N GLY A 361 27.88 -9.68 -6.82
CA GLY A 361 27.91 -8.64 -5.78
C GLY A 361 28.13 -9.21 -4.38
N MET A 362 27.53 -10.38 -4.08
CA MET A 362 27.77 -11.09 -2.81
C MET A 362 29.24 -11.36 -2.52
N THR A 363 30.06 -11.59 -3.55
CA THR A 363 31.50 -11.86 -3.41
C THR A 363 32.37 -10.61 -3.46
N ARG A 364 31.76 -9.43 -3.79
CA ARG A 364 32.48 -8.15 -3.97
C ARG A 364 31.86 -7.03 -3.12
N ARG A 365 31.33 -7.36 -1.96
CA ARG A 365 30.67 -6.40 -1.06
C ARG A 365 31.58 -5.22 -0.67
N ASP A 366 32.85 -5.48 -0.41
CA ASP A 366 33.81 -4.44 -0.06
C ASP A 366 33.99 -3.42 -1.19
N GLU A 367 33.95 -3.86 -2.45
CA GLU A 367 34.03 -2.97 -3.59
C GLU A 367 32.75 -2.13 -3.76
N ILE A 368 31.58 -2.73 -3.54
CA ILE A 368 30.32 -2.01 -3.55
C ILE A 368 30.32 -0.97 -2.43
N PHE A 369 30.78 -1.36 -1.25
CA PHE A 369 30.94 -0.44 -0.11
C PHE A 369 31.87 0.73 -0.45
N ASP A 370 33.07 0.45 -1.00
CA ASP A 370 34.03 1.48 -1.38
C ASP A 370 33.43 2.46 -2.41
N ILE A 371 32.65 2.00 -3.37
CA ILE A 371 32.00 2.85 -4.37
C ILE A 371 30.91 3.74 -3.74
N VAL A 372 30.01 3.18 -2.94
CA VAL A 372 28.92 3.93 -2.32
C VAL A 372 29.45 4.92 -1.27
N ALA A 373 30.27 4.44 -0.33
CA ALA A 373 30.85 5.28 0.71
C ALA A 373 31.82 6.32 0.16
N GLY A 374 32.57 5.95 -0.88
CA GLY A 374 33.47 6.88 -1.59
C GLY A 374 32.71 7.99 -2.31
N TYR A 375 31.54 7.68 -2.89
CA TYR A 375 30.71 8.68 -3.53
C TYR A 375 30.10 9.67 -2.48
N ILE A 376 29.66 9.16 -1.34
CA ILE A 376 29.22 10.02 -0.22
C ILE A 376 30.38 10.92 0.24
N GLU A 377 31.62 10.37 0.33
CA GLU A 377 32.80 11.14 0.72
C GLU A 377 33.16 12.19 -0.36
N LEU A 378 33.00 11.89 -1.66
CA LEU A 378 33.14 12.85 -2.75
C LEU A 378 32.19 14.03 -2.55
N LEU A 379 30.89 13.74 -2.29
CA LEU A 379 29.87 14.78 -2.01
C LEU A 379 30.22 15.62 -0.77
N ARG A 380 30.82 15.01 0.25
CA ARG A 380 31.26 15.73 1.46
C ARG A 380 32.43 16.66 1.17
N GLN A 381 33.34 16.30 0.28
CA GLN A 381 34.51 17.12 -0.07
C GLN A 381 34.22 18.21 -1.09
N GLU A 382 33.47 17.91 -2.13
CA GLU A 382 33.12 18.83 -3.21
C GLU A 382 31.88 19.67 -2.91
N GLY A 383 31.01 19.18 -1.97
CA GLY A 383 29.71 19.75 -1.67
C GLY A 383 28.63 19.33 -2.68
N VAL A 384 27.40 19.59 -2.32
CA VAL A 384 26.23 19.46 -3.21
C VAL A 384 25.68 20.87 -3.39
N ASP A 385 25.57 21.31 -4.62
CA ASP A 385 25.08 22.65 -4.97
C ASP A 385 23.58 22.64 -5.33
N ASP A 386 23.05 23.78 -5.70
CA ASP A 386 21.65 24.03 -6.04
C ASP A 386 21.27 23.64 -7.47
N ARG A 387 22.15 22.96 -8.22
CA ARG A 387 21.91 22.66 -9.65
C ARG A 387 20.64 21.90 -9.95
N TYR A 388 20.14 21.12 -8.99
CA TYR A 388 18.91 20.34 -9.11
C TYR A 388 17.71 21.01 -8.41
N ALA A 389 17.92 22.17 -7.75
CA ALA A 389 16.87 22.80 -6.94
C ALA A 389 15.65 23.20 -7.76
N ASP A 390 15.87 23.74 -8.95
CA ASP A 390 14.79 24.19 -9.84
C ASP A 390 13.98 22.97 -10.34
N GLU A 391 14.63 21.90 -10.79
CA GLU A 391 13.93 20.71 -11.28
C GLU A 391 13.22 19.95 -10.14
N TYR A 392 13.84 19.84 -8.96
CA TYR A 392 13.23 19.25 -7.79
C TYR A 392 11.99 20.04 -7.36
N LYS A 393 12.11 21.37 -7.30
CA LYS A 393 11.00 22.29 -7.03
C LYS A 393 9.88 22.14 -8.06
N GLN A 394 10.22 22.19 -9.34
CA GLN A 394 9.25 22.04 -10.43
C GLN A 394 8.50 20.70 -10.36
N SER A 395 9.21 19.61 -10.07
CA SER A 395 8.58 18.29 -9.87
C SER A 395 7.54 18.32 -8.76
N LEU A 396 7.88 18.85 -7.59
CA LEU A 396 6.98 18.94 -6.44
C LEU A 396 5.80 19.91 -6.70
N GLU A 397 6.05 21.07 -7.29
CA GLU A 397 5.00 22.04 -7.64
C GLU A 397 4.02 21.49 -8.67
N ASN A 398 4.50 20.76 -9.69
CA ASN A 398 3.63 20.09 -10.66
C ASN A 398 2.76 19.01 -10.01
N ARG A 399 3.36 18.21 -9.12
CA ARG A 399 2.62 17.19 -8.37
C ARG A 399 1.56 17.78 -7.47
N PHE A 400 1.84 18.91 -6.82
CA PHE A 400 0.87 19.63 -5.99
C PHE A 400 -0.22 20.31 -6.81
N THR A 401 0.16 21.02 -7.88
CA THR A 401 -0.80 21.72 -8.74
C THR A 401 -1.84 20.78 -9.34
N PHE A 402 -1.40 19.58 -9.77
CA PHE A 402 -2.23 18.56 -10.37
C PHE A 402 -2.48 17.37 -9.43
N LEU A 403 -2.58 17.66 -8.12
CA LEU A 403 -2.91 16.66 -7.11
C LEU A 403 -4.34 16.17 -7.33
N GLU A 404 -4.49 14.86 -7.44
CA GLU A 404 -5.77 14.20 -7.64
C GLU A 404 -6.35 13.72 -6.32
N LYS A 405 -7.69 13.60 -6.25
CA LYS A 405 -8.37 13.05 -5.07
C LYS A 405 -7.97 11.58 -4.86
N THR A 406 -7.79 11.20 -3.60
CA THR A 406 -7.68 9.81 -3.16
C THR A 406 -8.99 9.38 -2.50
N ASP A 407 -9.06 8.15 -1.97
CA ASP A 407 -10.23 7.74 -1.19
C ASP A 407 -10.33 8.56 0.12
N ASP A 408 -11.54 8.92 0.52
CA ASP A 408 -11.77 9.82 1.66
C ASP A 408 -11.38 9.20 3.00
N PHE A 409 -11.44 7.86 3.11
CA PHE A 409 -11.01 7.13 4.30
C PHE A 409 -9.50 7.31 4.56
N SER A 410 -8.67 7.02 3.56
CA SER A 410 -7.22 7.19 3.63
C SER A 410 -6.83 8.67 3.71
N TYR A 411 -7.56 9.54 3.03
CA TYR A 411 -7.28 10.97 3.04
C TYR A 411 -7.53 11.58 4.43
N ALA A 412 -8.67 11.26 5.07
CA ALA A 412 -8.96 11.71 6.42
C ALA A 412 -7.89 11.23 7.42
N ALA A 413 -7.51 9.95 7.33
CA ALA A 413 -6.46 9.37 8.19
C ALA A 413 -5.10 10.06 8.01
N SER A 414 -4.71 10.32 6.76
CA SER A 414 -3.45 10.98 6.42
C SER A 414 -3.40 12.43 6.91
N LEU A 415 -4.51 13.17 6.74
CA LEU A 415 -4.61 14.55 7.22
C LEU A 415 -4.59 14.61 8.76
N ALA A 416 -5.30 13.70 9.45
CA ALA A 416 -5.31 13.65 10.91
C ALA A 416 -3.90 13.36 11.48
N ALA A 417 -3.13 12.48 10.82
CA ALA A 417 -1.74 12.24 11.16
C ALA A 417 -0.86 13.46 10.85
N ALA A 418 -1.01 14.08 9.67
CA ALA A 418 -0.24 15.24 9.26
C ALA A 418 -0.44 16.45 10.19
N MET A 419 -1.63 16.61 10.79
CA MET A 419 -1.91 17.65 11.80
C MET A 419 -1.07 17.48 13.06
N GLN A 420 -0.50 16.31 13.32
CA GLN A 420 0.40 16.07 14.44
C GLN A 420 1.81 16.58 14.17
N ASP A 421 2.20 16.71 12.89
CA ASP A 421 3.58 16.96 12.49
C ASP A 421 3.78 18.31 11.80
N TYR A 422 2.72 18.86 11.19
CA TYR A 422 2.80 20.12 10.41
C TYR A 422 1.81 21.16 10.92
N PRO A 423 2.13 22.46 10.77
CA PRO A 423 1.17 23.52 10.96
C PRO A 423 -0.09 23.29 10.13
N ILE A 424 -1.27 23.58 10.69
CA ILE A 424 -2.55 23.25 10.06
C ILE A 424 -2.72 23.81 8.65
N GLU A 425 -2.11 24.96 8.36
CA GLU A 425 -2.12 25.60 7.04
C GLU A 425 -1.39 24.75 5.99
N HIS A 426 -0.47 23.89 6.42
CA HIS A 426 0.45 23.14 5.59
C HIS A 426 0.20 21.62 5.58
N VAL A 427 -0.87 21.13 6.18
CA VAL A 427 -1.15 19.68 6.27
C VAL A 427 -1.33 18.99 4.92
N ILE A 428 -1.66 19.77 3.86
CA ILE A 428 -1.83 19.24 2.50
C ILE A 428 -0.57 19.46 1.67
N ASP A 429 0.04 20.65 1.73
CA ASP A 429 1.15 21.02 0.86
C ASP A 429 2.53 20.63 1.41
N ALA A 430 2.68 20.35 2.70
CA ALA A 430 3.98 20.03 3.31
C ALA A 430 4.79 18.96 2.56
N PRO A 431 4.21 17.82 2.09
CA PRO A 431 4.96 16.83 1.33
C PRO A 431 5.50 17.33 -0.01
N PHE A 432 4.84 18.35 -0.59
CA PHE A 432 5.15 18.92 -1.91
C PHE A 432 5.91 20.24 -1.84
N ARG A 433 6.04 20.80 -0.65
CA ARG A 433 6.64 22.13 -0.48
C ARG A 433 8.16 22.03 -0.48
N PHE A 434 8.78 22.89 -1.30
CA PHE A 434 10.21 23.12 -1.30
C PHE A 434 10.47 24.62 -1.47
N ASP A 435 10.80 25.29 -0.36
CA ASP A 435 10.98 26.76 -0.36
C ASP A 435 12.29 27.19 -1.01
N GLY A 436 13.18 26.23 -1.28
CA GLY A 436 14.46 26.41 -1.96
C GLY A 436 15.58 25.61 -1.32
N PHE A 437 16.70 25.58 -1.99
CA PHE A 437 17.90 24.91 -1.55
C PHE A 437 18.51 25.61 -0.32
N ASP A 438 18.75 24.85 0.74
CA ASP A 438 19.40 25.30 1.97
C ASP A 438 20.76 24.62 2.11
N GLN A 439 21.82 25.31 1.68
CA GLN A 439 23.19 24.79 1.75
C GLN A 439 23.57 24.39 3.16
N ALA A 440 23.21 25.18 4.18
CA ALA A 440 23.60 24.89 5.54
C ALA A 440 22.92 23.61 6.09
N ALA A 441 21.65 23.39 5.73
CA ALA A 441 20.94 22.17 6.10
C ALA A 441 21.53 20.93 5.41
N VAL A 442 21.85 21.04 4.10
CA VAL A 442 22.49 19.97 3.33
C VAL A 442 23.88 19.65 3.86
N ASP A 443 24.72 20.66 4.11
CA ASP A 443 26.07 20.49 4.67
C ASP A 443 26.00 19.87 6.08
N THR A 444 25.04 20.29 6.90
CA THR A 444 24.81 19.70 8.23
C THR A 444 24.50 18.23 8.14
N LEU A 445 23.60 17.81 7.24
CA LEU A 445 23.24 16.41 7.05
C LEU A 445 24.43 15.61 6.49
N LEU A 446 25.10 16.12 5.46
CA LEU A 446 26.31 15.48 4.89
C LEU A 446 27.40 15.27 5.95
N SER A 447 27.57 16.21 6.89
CA SER A 447 28.53 16.09 7.98
C SER A 447 28.25 14.92 8.92
N GLN A 448 27.01 14.40 8.91
CA GLN A 448 26.55 13.26 9.73
C GLN A 448 26.69 11.92 8.99
N LEU A 449 26.88 11.93 7.66
CA LEU A 449 27.07 10.70 6.90
C LEU A 449 28.56 10.24 6.98
N VAL A 450 28.95 9.88 8.18
CA VAL A 450 30.33 9.53 8.54
C VAL A 450 30.42 8.12 9.15
N PRO A 451 31.61 7.47 9.11
CA PRO A 451 31.77 6.12 9.65
C PRO A 451 31.35 5.96 11.11
N GLU A 452 31.49 7.00 11.91
CA GLU A 452 31.16 7.01 13.35
C GLU A 452 29.64 6.95 13.61
N ARG A 453 28.82 7.20 12.56
CA ARG A 453 27.36 7.11 12.62
C ARG A 453 26.78 5.99 11.73
N LEU A 454 27.66 5.22 11.07
CA LEU A 454 27.29 4.20 10.10
C LEU A 454 27.09 2.83 10.76
N ASN A 455 25.99 2.18 10.44
CA ASN A 455 25.80 0.74 10.60
C ASN A 455 25.69 0.08 9.21
N THR A 456 26.53 -0.93 8.97
CA THR A 456 26.50 -1.70 7.72
C THR A 456 25.76 -3.00 7.94
N TRP A 457 24.81 -3.30 7.07
CA TRP A 457 24.01 -4.53 7.13
C TRP A 457 24.37 -5.45 5.97
N TYR A 458 24.57 -6.73 6.28
CA TYR A 458 24.62 -7.83 5.32
C TYR A 458 23.44 -8.76 5.58
N ILE A 459 22.54 -8.84 4.60
CA ILE A 459 21.27 -9.59 4.70
C ILE A 459 21.32 -10.70 3.67
N SER A 460 21.58 -11.92 4.09
CA SER A 460 21.52 -13.11 3.22
C SER A 460 21.40 -14.40 4.01
N GLN A 461 20.94 -15.46 3.35
CA GLN A 461 20.90 -16.81 3.97
C GLN A 461 22.28 -17.41 4.26
N GLU A 462 23.34 -16.83 3.71
CA GLU A 462 24.73 -17.29 3.87
C GLU A 462 25.43 -16.64 5.06
N GLU A 463 24.80 -15.66 5.72
CA GLU A 463 25.43 -14.94 6.84
C GLU A 463 25.65 -15.84 8.05
N PRO A 464 26.84 -15.79 8.67
CA PRO A 464 27.09 -16.40 9.95
C PRO A 464 26.33 -15.63 11.05
N THR A 465 25.66 -16.35 11.92
CA THR A 465 24.86 -15.78 13.01
C THR A 465 25.10 -16.53 14.30
N ASP A 466 25.04 -15.83 15.44
CA ASP A 466 25.28 -16.37 16.78
C ASP A 466 24.22 -15.93 17.81
N GLN A 467 23.24 -15.14 17.37
CA GLN A 467 22.15 -14.62 18.19
C GLN A 467 20.81 -14.87 17.52
N GLU A 468 19.75 -14.89 18.33
CA GLU A 468 18.36 -14.93 17.88
C GLU A 468 17.65 -13.65 18.34
N LEU A 469 16.80 -13.13 17.50
CA LEU A 469 16.02 -11.93 17.80
C LEU A 469 14.86 -12.26 18.76
N GLU A 470 14.64 -11.43 19.74
CA GLU A 470 13.46 -11.51 20.59
C GLU A 470 12.19 -11.16 19.79
N PHE A 471 11.09 -11.86 20.02
CA PHE A 471 9.77 -11.71 19.43
C PHE A 471 9.62 -12.08 17.95
N TYR A 472 10.66 -12.09 17.14
CA TYR A 472 10.59 -12.41 15.72
C TYR A 472 11.63 -13.45 15.31
N ALA A 473 11.35 -14.20 14.24
CA ALA A 473 12.36 -15.08 13.66
C ALA A 473 13.48 -14.25 13.02
N GLY A 474 14.68 -14.29 13.59
CA GLY A 474 15.76 -13.43 13.12
C GLY A 474 17.14 -13.82 13.62
N PRO A 475 17.73 -14.94 13.12
CA PRO A 475 19.14 -15.23 13.39
C PRO A 475 20.02 -14.08 12.90
N HIS A 476 20.89 -13.57 13.74
CA HIS A 476 21.75 -12.43 13.43
C HIS A 476 23.08 -12.48 14.19
N SER A 477 23.99 -11.62 13.81
CA SER A 477 25.18 -11.28 14.60
C SER A 477 25.47 -9.79 14.48
N VAL A 478 26.08 -9.22 15.53
CA VAL A 478 26.48 -7.82 15.59
C VAL A 478 27.94 -7.76 16.04
N GLU A 479 28.77 -7.14 15.25
CA GLU A 479 30.18 -6.94 15.54
C GLU A 479 30.62 -5.50 15.24
N ASP A 480 31.71 -5.05 15.82
CA ASP A 480 32.24 -3.73 15.49
C ASP A 480 32.70 -3.69 14.03
N LEU A 481 32.26 -2.69 13.30
CA LEU A 481 32.70 -2.45 11.93
C LEU A 481 34.15 -1.95 11.95
N ALA A 482 35.02 -2.60 11.18
CA ALA A 482 36.35 -2.06 10.95
C ALA A 482 36.25 -0.68 10.30
N ALA A 483 36.99 0.31 10.81
CA ALA A 483 36.96 1.66 10.25
C ALA A 483 37.25 1.64 8.74
N PRO A 484 36.37 2.14 7.89
CA PRO A 484 36.53 2.10 6.44
C PRO A 484 37.67 3.05 6.02
N ASP A 485 38.45 2.63 5.03
CA ASP A 485 39.47 3.48 4.40
C ASP A 485 38.82 4.38 3.33
N LEU A 486 38.28 5.53 3.77
CA LEU A 486 37.64 6.50 2.89
C LEU A 486 38.58 7.08 1.84
N LYS A 487 39.90 7.09 2.04
CA LYS A 487 40.87 7.50 1.01
C LYS A 487 40.91 6.49 -0.13
N LYS A 488 40.92 5.21 0.20
CA LYS A 488 40.83 4.13 -0.80
C LYS A 488 39.49 4.19 -1.53
N ALA A 489 38.39 4.39 -0.80
CA ALA A 489 37.04 4.51 -1.35
C ALA A 489 36.94 5.68 -2.35
N LEU A 490 37.43 6.86 -1.97
CA LEU A 490 37.47 8.04 -2.83
C LEU A 490 38.33 7.79 -4.11
N ALA A 491 39.54 7.24 -3.95
CA ALA A 491 40.39 6.88 -5.09
C ALA A 491 39.71 5.87 -6.02
N ARG A 492 38.83 4.99 -5.51
CA ARG A 492 38.05 4.07 -6.33
C ARG A 492 37.04 4.83 -7.17
N VAL A 493 36.30 5.78 -6.56
CA VAL A 493 35.34 6.66 -7.24
C VAL A 493 35.99 7.46 -8.34
N ASP A 494 37.15 8.10 -8.06
CA ASP A 494 37.91 8.82 -9.04
C ASP A 494 38.37 7.94 -10.22
N SER A 495 38.81 6.72 -9.94
CA SER A 495 39.25 5.76 -10.96
C SER A 495 38.14 5.30 -11.89
N LEU A 496 36.88 5.35 -11.43
CA LEU A 496 35.69 4.99 -12.19
C LEU A 496 35.10 6.20 -12.91
N GLY A 497 35.55 7.42 -12.59
CA GLY A 497 35.03 8.66 -13.16
C GLY A 497 33.60 8.93 -12.76
N LEU A 498 33.23 8.62 -11.48
CA LEU A 498 31.91 8.93 -11.00
C LEU A 498 31.71 10.45 -10.88
N GLU A 499 30.53 10.90 -11.23
CA GLU A 499 30.17 12.32 -11.26
C GLU A 499 28.73 12.53 -10.76
N LEU A 500 28.36 13.79 -10.58
CA LEU A 500 27.00 14.15 -10.22
C LEU A 500 26.02 13.83 -11.37
N PRO A 501 24.75 13.43 -11.07
CA PRO A 501 23.78 13.07 -12.10
C PRO A 501 23.52 14.23 -13.07
N SER A 502 23.19 13.91 -14.32
CA SER A 502 22.69 14.87 -15.28
C SER A 502 21.27 15.35 -14.91
N LYS A 503 20.86 16.50 -15.44
CA LYS A 503 19.50 17.01 -15.24
C LYS A 503 18.46 16.15 -15.96
N ASN A 504 17.25 16.10 -15.39
CA ASN A 504 16.12 15.36 -15.95
C ASN A 504 15.54 16.08 -17.17
N GLY A 505 15.62 15.45 -18.35
CA GLY A 505 15.08 15.99 -19.60
C GLY A 505 13.59 15.78 -19.81
N LEU A 506 12.93 14.99 -18.97
CA LEU A 506 11.51 14.61 -19.12
C LEU A 506 10.55 15.51 -18.33
N LEU A 507 11.02 16.52 -17.62
CA LEU A 507 10.13 17.45 -16.90
C LEU A 507 9.16 18.12 -17.87
N PRO A 508 7.84 18.11 -17.57
CA PRO A 508 6.82 18.68 -18.44
C PRO A 508 6.92 20.21 -18.44
N GLU A 509 6.84 20.80 -19.63
CA GLU A 509 6.86 22.24 -19.86
C GLU A 509 5.54 22.76 -20.42
N ASN A 510 4.73 21.89 -21.04
CA ASN A 510 3.47 22.24 -21.69
C ASN A 510 2.30 21.47 -21.05
N PHE A 511 1.42 22.23 -20.41
CA PHE A 511 0.21 21.72 -19.75
C PHE A 511 -1.08 22.00 -20.54
N SER A 512 -0.99 22.22 -21.84
CA SER A 512 -2.17 22.51 -22.66
C SER A 512 -3.11 21.32 -22.75
N ILE A 513 -4.41 21.61 -22.66
CA ILE A 513 -5.47 20.61 -22.79
C ILE A 513 -5.78 20.38 -24.25
N LYS A 514 -5.72 19.13 -24.68
CA LYS A 514 -5.98 18.68 -26.05
C LYS A 514 -7.45 18.38 -26.26
N THR A 515 -7.91 18.47 -27.50
CA THR A 515 -9.27 18.04 -27.86
C THR A 515 -9.34 16.52 -27.94
N SER A 516 -10.02 15.93 -26.97
CA SER A 516 -10.24 14.48 -26.86
C SER A 516 -11.72 14.13 -26.99
N PRO A 517 -12.12 13.05 -27.70
CA PRO A 517 -13.52 12.63 -27.76
C PRO A 517 -13.99 12.09 -26.42
N THR A 518 -15.11 12.53 -25.89
CA THR A 518 -15.69 12.04 -24.63
C THR A 518 -16.35 10.66 -24.80
N ALA A 519 -16.82 10.32 -25.99
CA ALA A 519 -17.26 8.97 -26.33
C ALA A 519 -16.06 8.09 -26.71
N VAL A 520 -16.13 6.79 -26.41
CA VAL A 520 -15.12 5.84 -26.87
C VAL A 520 -15.09 5.81 -28.40
N THR A 521 -13.94 6.12 -28.97
CA THR A 521 -13.74 6.30 -30.40
C THR A 521 -12.66 5.35 -30.91
N PRO A 522 -12.95 4.49 -31.91
CA PRO A 522 -11.93 3.71 -32.59
C PRO A 522 -11.13 4.60 -33.55
N VAL A 523 -9.81 4.53 -33.46
CA VAL A 523 -8.86 5.22 -34.35
C VAL A 523 -8.14 4.15 -35.17
N SER A 524 -8.47 4.01 -36.46
CA SER A 524 -7.73 3.15 -37.39
C SER A 524 -6.39 3.80 -37.68
N VAL A 525 -5.32 3.25 -37.15
CA VAL A 525 -3.94 3.74 -37.32
C VAL A 525 -3.22 3.06 -38.47
N ASP A 526 -3.68 1.84 -38.81
CA ASP A 526 -3.24 1.04 -39.96
C ASP A 526 -4.40 0.19 -40.48
N GLU A 527 -4.26 -0.48 -41.60
CA GLU A 527 -5.28 -1.33 -42.23
C GLU A 527 -5.79 -2.42 -41.25
N ASN A 528 -4.91 -2.95 -40.40
CA ASN A 528 -5.22 -4.05 -39.48
C ASN A 528 -5.06 -3.67 -37.98
N VAL A 529 -4.83 -2.39 -37.66
CA VAL A 529 -4.57 -1.94 -36.29
C VAL A 529 -5.55 -0.83 -35.91
N THR A 530 -6.29 -1.09 -34.88
CA THR A 530 -7.21 -0.11 -34.26
C THR A 530 -6.81 0.18 -32.85
N PHE A 531 -6.63 1.46 -32.55
CA PHE A 531 -6.48 1.96 -31.20
C PHE A 531 -7.80 2.58 -30.73
N TRP A 532 -8.00 2.58 -29.43
CA TRP A 532 -9.23 3.11 -28.84
C TRP A 532 -8.89 4.34 -28.01
N LEU A 533 -9.60 5.44 -28.27
CA LEU A 533 -9.40 6.73 -27.61
C LEU A 533 -10.65 7.17 -26.88
N LYS A 534 -10.49 7.63 -25.64
CA LYS A 534 -11.54 8.29 -24.85
C LYS A 534 -10.95 9.42 -24.03
N GLY A 535 -11.50 10.62 -24.14
CA GLY A 535 -11.20 11.74 -23.23
C GLY A 535 -11.90 11.57 -21.88
N SER A 536 -11.35 12.20 -20.86
CA SER A 536 -11.99 12.26 -19.55
C SER A 536 -13.24 13.14 -19.59
N THR A 537 -14.29 12.74 -18.89
CA THR A 537 -15.52 13.52 -18.69
C THR A 537 -15.51 14.27 -17.36
N HIS A 538 -14.80 13.75 -16.35
CA HIS A 538 -14.69 14.37 -15.03
C HIS A 538 -13.42 15.21 -14.87
N PHE A 539 -12.31 14.78 -15.49
CA PHE A 539 -10.98 15.40 -15.33
C PHE A 539 -10.44 15.98 -16.64
N GLY A 540 -11.31 16.50 -17.49
CA GLY A 540 -10.93 17.07 -18.79
C GLY A 540 -9.99 18.28 -18.72
N GLY A 541 -9.81 18.89 -17.54
CA GLY A 541 -8.85 19.97 -17.27
C GLY A 541 -7.45 19.50 -16.87
N LEU A 542 -7.21 18.19 -16.73
CA LEU A 542 -5.88 17.67 -16.37
C LEU A 542 -5.02 17.40 -17.61
N PRO A 543 -3.79 17.90 -17.67
CA PRO A 543 -2.84 17.62 -18.76
C PRO A 543 -2.22 16.23 -18.66
N LYS A 544 -2.96 15.26 -18.14
CA LYS A 544 -2.56 13.89 -17.88
C LYS A 544 -3.31 12.88 -18.74
N GLY A 545 -2.72 11.76 -18.99
CA GLY A 545 -3.33 10.66 -19.72
C GLY A 545 -2.76 9.30 -19.33
N PHE A 546 -3.47 8.28 -19.72
CA PHE A 546 -3.11 6.89 -19.60
C PHE A 546 -3.13 6.26 -21.00
N SER A 547 -2.05 5.57 -21.37
CA SER A 547 -2.01 4.78 -22.59
C SER A 547 -1.48 3.38 -22.31
N ARG A 548 -2.09 2.39 -22.97
CA ARG A 548 -1.65 1.00 -22.93
C ARG A 548 -1.57 0.45 -24.35
N ILE A 549 -0.38 0.02 -24.72
CA ILE A 549 -0.09 -0.62 -26.01
C ILE A 549 0.19 -2.09 -25.71
N GLN A 550 -0.49 -2.99 -26.42
CA GLN A 550 -0.32 -4.43 -26.22
C GLN A 550 0.11 -5.11 -27.50
N LEU A 551 1.18 -5.88 -27.40
CA LEU A 551 1.71 -6.78 -28.42
C LEU A 551 1.40 -8.21 -27.97
N SER A 552 0.59 -8.92 -28.73
CA SER A 552 0.10 -10.25 -28.37
C SER A 552 0.38 -11.26 -29.49
N THR A 553 0.74 -12.45 -29.10
CA THR A 553 0.97 -13.57 -30.05
C THR A 553 0.55 -14.89 -29.40
N ASP A 554 0.05 -15.83 -30.18
CA ASP A 554 -0.28 -17.17 -29.69
C ASP A 554 0.92 -17.90 -29.08
N ALA A 555 2.14 -17.60 -29.58
CA ALA A 555 3.36 -18.14 -29.01
C ALA A 555 3.55 -17.83 -27.52
N ALA A 556 2.99 -16.72 -27.04
CA ALA A 556 3.10 -16.28 -25.65
C ALA A 556 2.40 -17.20 -24.63
N LEU A 557 1.39 -17.98 -25.05
CA LEU A 557 0.58 -18.86 -24.18
C LEU A 557 0.89 -20.36 -24.34
N ASN A 558 1.76 -20.74 -25.27
CA ASN A 558 1.85 -22.13 -25.75
C ASN A 558 2.67 -23.07 -24.85
N SER A 559 3.53 -22.54 -23.96
CA SER A 559 4.41 -23.37 -23.16
C SER A 559 4.93 -22.66 -21.91
N ALA A 560 5.37 -23.43 -20.92
CA ALA A 560 6.10 -22.90 -19.77
C ALA A 560 7.39 -22.16 -20.19
N GLN A 561 8.03 -22.59 -21.29
CA GLN A 561 9.20 -21.92 -21.84
C GLN A 561 8.88 -20.50 -22.32
N SER A 562 7.75 -20.32 -23.03
CA SER A 562 7.29 -19.01 -23.47
C SER A 562 6.94 -18.10 -22.28
N ALA A 563 6.31 -18.65 -21.25
CA ALA A 563 6.00 -17.91 -20.02
C ALA A 563 7.29 -17.47 -19.30
N VAL A 564 8.31 -18.32 -19.27
CA VAL A 564 9.63 -17.97 -18.72
C VAL A 564 10.29 -16.88 -19.55
N TYR A 565 10.31 -16.97 -20.87
CA TYR A 565 10.90 -15.93 -21.71
C TYR A 565 10.18 -14.59 -21.59
N LEU A 566 8.86 -14.57 -21.43
CA LEU A 566 8.10 -13.35 -21.13
C LEU A 566 8.54 -12.74 -19.78
N SER A 567 8.65 -13.56 -18.73
CA SER A 567 9.07 -13.08 -17.41
C SER A 567 10.52 -12.58 -17.42
N LEU A 568 11.41 -13.26 -18.14
CA LEU A 568 12.79 -12.81 -18.32
C LEU A 568 12.86 -11.50 -19.10
N TRP A 569 12.04 -11.34 -20.13
CA TRP A 569 11.98 -10.11 -20.92
C TRP A 569 11.53 -8.92 -20.06
N GLU A 570 10.43 -9.07 -19.32
CA GLU A 570 9.94 -8.06 -18.37
C GLU A 570 11.06 -7.69 -17.38
N SER A 571 11.66 -8.67 -16.70
CA SER A 571 12.70 -8.44 -15.71
C SER A 571 13.98 -7.77 -16.28
N LEU A 572 14.39 -8.14 -17.51
CA LEU A 572 15.55 -7.53 -18.17
C LEU A 572 15.24 -6.14 -18.69
N TYR A 573 14.03 -5.93 -19.20
CA TYR A 573 13.57 -4.63 -19.64
C TYR A 573 13.51 -3.66 -18.46
N ASP A 574 12.85 -4.03 -17.37
CA ASP A 574 12.73 -3.20 -16.17
C ASP A 574 14.13 -2.82 -15.65
N LEU A 575 15.04 -3.79 -15.55
CA LEU A 575 16.42 -3.51 -15.11
C LEU A 575 17.13 -2.49 -16.00
N LYS A 576 17.02 -2.64 -17.32
CA LYS A 576 17.70 -1.73 -18.26
C LYS A 576 17.01 -0.39 -18.42
N GLN A 577 15.70 -0.33 -18.18
CA GLN A 577 14.93 0.91 -18.28
C GLN A 577 14.71 1.60 -16.92
N THR A 578 15.30 1.10 -15.83
CA THR A 578 15.20 1.76 -14.51
C THR A 578 15.63 3.24 -14.57
N PRO A 579 16.72 3.64 -15.23
CA PRO A 579 17.09 5.05 -15.36
C PRO A 579 15.98 5.88 -16.00
N LEU A 580 15.43 5.41 -17.13
CA LEU A 580 14.35 6.10 -17.84
C LEU A 580 13.05 6.14 -17.03
N ALA A 581 12.71 5.04 -16.35
CA ALA A 581 11.53 4.97 -15.50
C ALA A 581 11.64 5.92 -14.29
N THR A 582 12.85 6.07 -13.72
CA THR A 582 13.13 7.01 -12.63
C THR A 582 13.02 8.46 -13.09
N GLU A 583 13.61 8.82 -14.25
CA GLU A 583 13.42 10.13 -14.87
C GLU A 583 11.93 10.45 -15.06
N ALA A 584 11.17 9.48 -15.62
CA ALA A 584 9.74 9.64 -15.85
C ALA A 584 8.97 9.84 -14.54
N LEU A 585 9.28 9.07 -13.48
CA LEU A 585 8.63 9.17 -12.18
C LEU A 585 8.84 10.55 -11.54
N ILE A 586 10.06 11.07 -11.57
CA ILE A 586 10.40 12.40 -11.09
C ILE A 586 9.62 13.46 -11.89
N ALA A 587 9.47 13.28 -13.18
CA ALA A 587 8.71 14.15 -14.07
C ALA A 587 7.17 13.99 -13.95
N GLY A 588 6.66 13.20 -13.02
CA GLY A 588 5.23 12.96 -12.84
C GLY A 588 4.60 12.05 -13.90
N MET A 589 5.41 11.20 -14.51
CA MET A 589 4.99 10.16 -15.45
C MET A 589 5.38 8.78 -14.95
N SER A 590 4.79 7.74 -15.51
CA SER A 590 5.21 6.36 -15.27
C SER A 590 5.35 5.60 -16.58
N LEU A 591 6.34 4.71 -16.61
CA LEU A 591 6.56 3.73 -17.67
C LEU A 591 6.60 2.35 -17.02
N SER A 592 5.83 1.40 -17.53
CA SER A 592 5.92 0.02 -17.12
C SER A 592 5.73 -0.92 -18.30
N MET A 593 6.44 -2.04 -18.28
CA MET A 593 6.21 -3.17 -19.14
C MET A 593 5.54 -4.28 -18.35
N GLY A 594 4.52 -4.91 -18.89
CA GLY A 594 3.87 -6.07 -18.30
C GLY A 594 3.90 -7.25 -19.26
N ALA A 595 4.16 -8.45 -18.73
CA ALA A 595 4.21 -9.68 -19.49
C ALA A 595 3.09 -10.65 -19.09
N SER A 596 2.19 -10.97 -20.02
CA SER A 596 1.13 -11.94 -19.74
C SER A 596 0.73 -12.73 -21.00
N ASN A 597 -0.03 -12.14 -21.89
CA ASN A 597 -0.45 -12.73 -23.18
C ASN A 597 0.38 -12.13 -24.35
N GLY A 598 1.65 -11.92 -24.14
CA GLY A 598 2.56 -11.08 -24.86
C GLY A 598 3.06 -9.98 -23.93
N ILE A 599 3.47 -8.86 -24.47
CA ILE A 599 3.89 -7.71 -23.65
C ILE A 599 2.96 -6.53 -23.80
N SER A 600 2.89 -5.70 -22.78
CA SER A 600 2.18 -4.43 -22.80
C SER A 600 3.06 -3.32 -22.26
N LEU A 601 3.16 -2.20 -23.00
CA LEU A 601 3.74 -0.96 -22.51
C LEU A 601 2.62 -0.07 -21.98
N THR A 602 2.79 0.45 -20.79
CA THR A 602 1.85 1.37 -20.14
C THR A 602 2.57 2.65 -19.79
N LEU A 603 2.00 3.77 -20.24
CA LEU A 603 2.45 5.11 -19.87
C LEU A 603 1.30 5.84 -19.18
N ALA A 604 1.59 6.58 -18.12
CA ALA A 604 0.60 7.41 -17.43
C ALA A 604 1.25 8.70 -16.92
N GLY A 605 0.42 9.68 -16.56
CA GLY A 605 0.87 10.98 -16.07
C GLY A 605 0.81 12.08 -17.12
N PHE A 606 1.67 13.10 -17.01
CA PHE A 606 1.69 14.24 -17.92
C PHE A 606 1.94 13.83 -19.38
N THR A 607 1.11 14.33 -20.30
CA THR A 607 1.14 13.90 -21.71
C THR A 607 2.20 14.63 -22.56
N ASP A 608 2.80 15.68 -22.04
CA ASP A 608 3.74 16.53 -22.80
C ASP A 608 4.98 15.75 -23.29
N LYS A 609 5.66 15.07 -22.39
CA LYS A 609 6.89 14.33 -22.69
C LYS A 609 6.68 12.82 -22.94
N GLN A 610 5.43 12.34 -22.99
CA GLN A 610 5.16 10.91 -23.25
C GLN A 610 5.66 10.44 -24.63
N PRO A 611 5.62 11.23 -25.74
CA PRO A 611 6.19 10.79 -26.99
C PRO A 611 7.71 10.52 -26.90
N GLU A 612 8.47 11.39 -26.24
CA GLU A 612 9.91 11.21 -26.01
C GLU A 612 10.18 10.02 -25.09
N LEU A 613 9.40 9.89 -24.01
CA LEU A 613 9.47 8.71 -23.12
C LEU A 613 9.21 7.42 -23.88
N LEU A 614 8.19 7.37 -24.75
CA LEU A 614 7.87 6.19 -25.56
C LEU A 614 8.99 5.87 -26.57
N GLU A 615 9.54 6.86 -27.26
CA GLU A 615 10.64 6.67 -28.20
C GLU A 615 11.83 6.00 -27.52
N ARG A 616 12.26 6.53 -26.35
CA ARG A 616 13.35 5.95 -25.55
C ARG A 616 13.01 4.57 -25.03
N ALA A 617 11.76 4.33 -24.59
CA ALA A 617 11.27 3.02 -24.14
C ALA A 617 11.30 1.97 -25.27
N LEU A 618 10.90 2.35 -26.47
CA LEU A 618 10.92 1.45 -27.65
C LEU A 618 12.34 1.13 -28.13
N ALA A 619 13.28 2.07 -28.02
CA ALA A 619 14.68 1.82 -28.35
C ALA A 619 15.28 0.71 -27.46
N GLY A 620 14.83 0.59 -26.22
CA GLY A 620 15.25 -0.47 -25.29
C GLY A 620 14.47 -1.79 -25.39
N LEU A 621 13.48 -1.90 -26.26
CA LEU A 621 12.51 -3.01 -26.25
C LEU A 621 13.13 -4.39 -26.49
N ARG A 622 14.19 -4.48 -27.30
CA ARG A 622 14.91 -5.75 -27.58
C ARG A 622 15.77 -6.23 -26.41
N VAL A 623 16.05 -5.41 -25.44
CA VAL A 623 16.89 -5.58 -24.23
C VAL A 623 18.34 -6.02 -24.49
N GLU A 624 18.64 -6.79 -25.51
CA GLU A 624 19.98 -7.25 -25.92
C GLU A 624 20.91 -7.59 -24.72
N PRO A 625 20.56 -8.56 -23.86
CA PRO A 625 21.33 -8.86 -22.67
C PRO A 625 22.61 -9.60 -23.02
N SER A 626 23.68 -9.37 -22.25
CA SER A 626 24.86 -10.22 -22.22
C SER A 626 24.53 -11.59 -21.59
N GLU A 627 25.41 -12.59 -21.81
CA GLU A 627 25.27 -13.89 -21.12
C GLU A 627 25.25 -13.77 -19.61
N LEU A 628 25.96 -12.82 -19.04
CA LEU A 628 25.98 -12.57 -17.61
C LEU A 628 24.62 -12.03 -17.13
N GLU A 629 24.08 -10.99 -17.78
CA GLU A 629 22.79 -10.39 -17.43
C GLU A 629 21.65 -11.40 -17.58
N PHE A 630 21.67 -12.19 -18.67
CA PHE A 630 20.69 -13.24 -18.89
C PHE A 630 20.76 -14.30 -17.79
N GLY A 631 21.95 -14.79 -17.46
CA GLY A 631 22.17 -15.77 -16.39
C GLY A 631 21.69 -15.25 -15.02
N GLN A 632 21.95 -13.98 -14.71
CA GLN A 632 21.47 -13.34 -13.48
C GLN A 632 19.94 -13.19 -13.46
N ALA A 633 19.31 -12.91 -14.60
CA ALA A 633 17.85 -12.84 -14.70
C ALA A 633 17.21 -14.23 -14.48
N VAL A 634 17.79 -15.28 -15.06
CA VAL A 634 17.35 -16.66 -14.82
C VAL A 634 17.49 -17.05 -13.35
N GLU A 635 18.63 -16.74 -12.72
CA GLU A 635 18.85 -17.00 -11.29
C GLU A 635 17.80 -16.28 -10.42
N ARG A 636 17.56 -15.01 -10.70
CA ARG A 636 16.57 -14.19 -9.99
C ARG A 636 15.15 -14.76 -10.13
N LEU A 637 14.78 -15.23 -11.33
CA LEU A 637 13.49 -15.89 -11.55
C LEU A 637 13.36 -17.19 -10.74
N LEU A 638 14.40 -18.05 -10.74
CA LEU A 638 14.41 -19.30 -9.97
C LEU A 638 14.32 -19.03 -8.47
N ARG A 639 15.05 -18.06 -7.96
CA ARG A 639 15.00 -17.61 -6.57
C ARG A 639 13.62 -17.05 -6.21
N GLY A 640 13.00 -16.25 -7.10
CA GLY A 640 11.63 -15.75 -6.92
C GLY A 640 10.60 -16.87 -6.81
N ILE A 641 10.72 -17.91 -7.64
CA ILE A 641 9.85 -19.11 -7.57
C ILE A 641 10.01 -19.82 -6.22
N GLU A 642 11.24 -19.98 -5.74
CA GLU A 642 11.47 -20.62 -4.43
C GLU A 642 10.94 -19.76 -3.27
N ASN A 643 11.20 -18.45 -3.28
CA ASN A 643 10.72 -17.53 -2.27
C ASN A 643 9.18 -17.47 -2.20
N SER A 644 8.49 -17.64 -3.34
CA SER A 644 7.02 -17.62 -3.38
C SER A 644 6.37 -18.68 -2.49
N LYS A 645 7.08 -19.80 -2.23
CA LYS A 645 6.59 -20.88 -1.36
C LYS A 645 6.46 -20.45 0.10
N ARG A 646 7.20 -19.41 0.53
CA ARG A 646 7.20 -18.87 1.89
C ARG A 646 6.23 -17.70 2.08
N ALA A 647 5.47 -17.35 1.05
CA ALA A 647 4.42 -16.34 1.17
C ALA A 647 3.30 -16.84 2.11
N PHE A 648 2.64 -15.90 2.78
CA PHE A 648 1.51 -16.21 3.64
C PHE A 648 0.44 -17.03 2.89
N PRO A 649 -0.07 -18.12 3.45
CA PRO A 649 -1.01 -19.01 2.77
C PRO A 649 -2.19 -18.30 2.13
N TYR A 650 -2.83 -17.36 2.82
CA TYR A 650 -3.98 -16.63 2.29
C TYR A 650 -3.66 -15.81 1.02
N THR A 651 -2.43 -15.32 0.85
CA THR A 651 -2.02 -14.56 -0.34
C THR A 651 -1.84 -15.47 -1.58
N ARG A 652 -1.68 -16.77 -1.37
CA ARG A 652 -1.47 -17.77 -2.43
C ARG A 652 -2.77 -18.31 -3.02
N PHE A 653 -3.92 -18.11 -2.39
CA PHE A 653 -5.19 -18.68 -2.85
C PHE A 653 -5.57 -18.22 -4.25
N THR A 654 -5.57 -16.93 -4.52
CA THR A 654 -5.94 -16.40 -5.84
C THR A 654 -4.97 -16.84 -6.95
N PRO A 655 -3.64 -16.79 -6.80
CA PRO A 655 -2.70 -17.38 -7.75
C PRO A 655 -2.95 -18.87 -8.04
N LEU A 656 -3.18 -19.69 -7.01
CA LEU A 656 -3.44 -21.11 -7.18
C LEU A 656 -4.80 -21.40 -7.82
N LEU A 657 -5.83 -20.61 -7.48
CA LEU A 657 -7.12 -20.72 -8.13
C LEU A 657 -7.01 -20.37 -9.63
N ARG A 658 -6.25 -19.32 -9.97
CA ARG A 658 -5.95 -18.98 -11.37
C ARG A 658 -5.13 -20.06 -12.08
N LEU A 659 -4.19 -20.68 -11.38
CA LEU A 659 -3.42 -21.79 -11.91
C LEU A 659 -4.32 -22.98 -12.30
N LEU A 660 -5.34 -23.29 -11.50
CA LEU A 660 -6.29 -24.37 -11.78
C LEU A 660 -7.28 -24.02 -12.91
N THR A 661 -7.67 -22.76 -13.01
CA THR A 661 -8.82 -22.34 -13.83
C THR A 661 -8.46 -21.60 -15.11
N ARG A 662 -7.17 -21.30 -15.36
CA ARG A 662 -6.76 -20.43 -16.47
C ARG A 662 -5.67 -21.07 -17.34
N GLN A 663 -5.90 -21.05 -18.65
CA GLN A 663 -4.91 -21.46 -19.65
C GLN A 663 -3.67 -20.54 -19.65
N GLY A 664 -2.49 -21.07 -19.95
CA GLY A 664 -1.24 -20.33 -19.99
C GLY A 664 -0.66 -20.02 -18.59
N ARG A 665 -1.12 -20.76 -17.57
CA ARG A 665 -0.55 -20.75 -16.23
C ARG A 665 0.11 -22.10 -15.97
N TYR A 666 1.30 -22.06 -15.38
CA TYR A 666 2.17 -23.22 -15.19
C TYR A 666 2.58 -23.34 -13.74
N THR A 667 2.85 -24.57 -13.30
CA THR A 667 3.32 -24.85 -11.95
C THR A 667 4.72 -24.28 -11.71
N ASP A 668 5.05 -23.99 -10.45
CA ASP A 668 6.40 -23.55 -10.04
C ASP A 668 7.47 -24.55 -10.54
N ALA A 669 7.18 -25.87 -10.48
CA ALA A 669 8.08 -26.91 -10.97
C ALA A 669 8.29 -26.86 -12.49
N SER A 670 7.21 -26.59 -13.26
CA SER A 670 7.30 -26.49 -14.72
C SER A 670 8.01 -25.21 -15.14
N LEU A 671 7.77 -24.07 -14.45
CA LEU A 671 8.49 -22.83 -14.66
C LEU A 671 9.98 -22.96 -14.29
N ALA A 672 10.31 -23.60 -13.17
CA ALA A 672 11.70 -23.80 -12.76
C ALA A 672 12.47 -24.68 -13.76
N ARG A 673 11.84 -25.76 -14.27
CA ARG A 673 12.45 -26.60 -15.34
C ARG A 673 12.68 -25.80 -16.61
N ALA A 674 11.71 -25.02 -17.03
CA ALA A 674 11.81 -24.18 -18.23
C ALA A 674 12.87 -23.07 -18.05
N ALA A 675 12.94 -22.44 -16.89
CA ALA A 675 13.97 -21.45 -16.58
C ALA A 675 15.38 -22.03 -16.59
N SER A 676 15.55 -23.24 -16.02
CA SER A 676 16.86 -23.95 -16.04
C SER A 676 17.28 -24.42 -17.43
N ALA A 677 16.34 -24.59 -18.35
CA ALA A 677 16.59 -24.95 -19.75
C ALA A 677 16.68 -23.73 -20.69
N ALA A 678 16.43 -22.51 -20.18
CA ALA A 678 16.43 -21.31 -20.98
C ALA A 678 17.82 -20.96 -21.48
N SER A 679 17.92 -20.51 -22.74
CA SER A 679 19.16 -20.05 -23.35
C SER A 679 19.00 -18.64 -23.91
N LEU A 680 20.09 -17.88 -23.96
CA LEU A 680 20.10 -16.53 -24.55
C LEU A 680 19.69 -16.55 -26.03
N GLU A 681 20.14 -17.54 -26.81
CA GLU A 681 19.75 -17.71 -28.22
C GLU A 681 18.24 -17.93 -28.34
N GLY A 682 17.65 -18.84 -27.53
CA GLY A 682 16.23 -19.10 -27.53
C GLY A 682 15.39 -17.89 -27.07
N PHE A 683 15.90 -17.13 -26.11
CA PHE A 683 15.29 -15.90 -25.64
C PHE A 683 15.27 -14.84 -26.75
N ASN A 684 16.39 -14.57 -27.42
CA ASN A 684 16.48 -13.59 -28.48
C ASN A 684 15.56 -13.97 -29.67
N ALA A 685 15.52 -15.25 -30.05
CA ALA A 685 14.61 -15.75 -31.08
C ALA A 685 13.13 -15.54 -30.70
N PHE A 686 12.77 -15.74 -29.42
CA PHE A 686 11.42 -15.49 -28.92
C PHE A 686 11.06 -13.99 -28.96
N VAL A 687 11.96 -13.10 -28.53
CA VAL A 687 11.78 -11.64 -28.62
C VAL A 687 11.57 -11.22 -30.08
N ASP A 688 12.42 -11.68 -31.00
CA ASP A 688 12.31 -11.38 -32.42
C ASP A 688 10.99 -11.88 -33.04
N GLN A 689 10.53 -13.06 -32.62
CA GLN A 689 9.24 -13.60 -33.04
C GLN A 689 8.09 -12.70 -32.58
N VAL A 690 8.08 -12.29 -31.31
CA VAL A 690 7.02 -11.43 -30.77
C VAL A 690 7.02 -10.08 -31.46
N LEU A 691 8.17 -9.42 -31.59
CA LEU A 691 8.29 -8.10 -32.24
C LEU A 691 7.95 -8.14 -33.74
N GLY A 692 8.23 -9.27 -34.40
CA GLY A 692 8.01 -9.44 -35.86
C GLY A 692 6.61 -9.90 -36.28
N THR A 693 5.81 -10.46 -35.35
CA THR A 693 4.54 -11.14 -35.70
C THR A 693 3.40 -10.88 -34.72
N SER A 694 3.35 -9.75 -34.05
CA SER A 694 2.33 -9.47 -33.03
C SER A 694 1.02 -8.95 -33.58
N HIS A 695 -0.07 -9.32 -32.91
CA HIS A 695 -1.30 -8.56 -32.93
C HIS A 695 -1.11 -7.31 -32.05
N VAL A 696 -1.29 -6.14 -32.65
CA VAL A 696 -1.09 -4.85 -32.00
C VAL A 696 -2.42 -4.19 -31.70
N ARG A 697 -2.64 -3.75 -30.47
CA ARG A 697 -3.79 -2.94 -30.05
C ARG A 697 -3.41 -1.92 -28.99
N GLY A 698 -4.19 -0.84 -28.90
CA GLY A 698 -3.92 0.23 -27.93
C GLY A 698 -5.20 0.82 -27.34
N ALA A 699 -5.08 1.31 -26.10
CA ALA A 699 -6.11 2.07 -25.39
C ALA A 699 -5.50 3.36 -24.86
N PHE A 700 -6.18 4.48 -25.12
CA PHE A 700 -5.76 5.83 -24.73
C PHE A 700 -6.88 6.51 -23.97
N PHE A 701 -6.60 7.07 -22.81
CA PHE A 701 -7.57 7.75 -21.97
C PHE A 701 -7.00 9.07 -21.44
N GLY A 702 -7.81 10.14 -21.47
CA GLY A 702 -7.44 11.44 -20.93
C GLY A 702 -6.97 12.44 -22.00
N ASN A 703 -5.89 13.16 -21.75
CA ASN A 703 -5.42 14.29 -22.57
C ASN A 703 -4.68 13.88 -23.86
N TYR A 704 -5.34 13.15 -24.76
CA TYR A 704 -4.82 12.79 -26.09
C TYR A 704 -5.75 13.22 -27.20
N SER A 705 -5.19 13.68 -28.31
CA SER A 705 -5.89 13.85 -29.59
C SER A 705 -5.74 12.62 -30.47
N GLU A 706 -6.53 12.51 -31.54
CA GLU A 706 -6.33 11.46 -32.56
C GLU A 706 -4.95 11.55 -33.22
N ALA A 707 -4.41 12.76 -33.35
CA ALA A 707 -3.05 12.95 -33.91
C ALA A 707 -1.98 12.33 -33.00
N ASP A 708 -2.12 12.48 -31.66
CA ASP A 708 -1.20 11.85 -30.71
C ASP A 708 -1.25 10.32 -30.82
N VAL A 709 -2.46 9.76 -30.93
CA VAL A 709 -2.65 8.30 -31.07
C VAL A 709 -2.00 7.77 -32.35
N ARG A 710 -2.10 8.50 -33.45
CA ARG A 710 -1.41 8.16 -34.72
C ARG A 710 0.09 8.29 -34.59
N GLY A 711 0.59 9.35 -33.97
CA GLY A 711 2.02 9.54 -33.70
C GLY A 711 2.61 8.41 -32.84
N VAL A 712 1.88 7.92 -31.85
CA VAL A 712 2.28 6.75 -31.06
C VAL A 712 2.44 5.50 -31.93
N TYR A 713 1.53 5.28 -32.90
CA TYR A 713 1.67 4.16 -33.81
C TYR A 713 2.85 4.31 -34.78
N GLU A 714 3.11 5.52 -35.26
CA GLU A 714 4.28 5.82 -36.09
C GLU A 714 5.58 5.46 -35.34
N LEU A 715 5.71 5.87 -34.09
CA LEU A 715 6.86 5.49 -33.24
C LEU A 715 6.93 3.97 -33.04
N LEU A 716 5.81 3.33 -32.68
CA LEU A 716 5.74 1.88 -32.46
C LEU A 716 6.17 1.08 -33.68
N SER A 717 5.77 1.49 -34.88
CA SER A 717 6.05 0.81 -36.15
C SER A 717 7.54 0.79 -36.50
N THR A 718 8.37 1.59 -35.85
CA THR A 718 9.84 1.56 -36.01
C THR A 718 10.47 0.34 -35.31
N ALA A 719 9.83 -0.17 -34.24
CA ALA A 719 10.35 -1.25 -33.41
C ALA A 719 9.55 -2.57 -33.54
N VAL A 720 8.28 -2.50 -33.97
CA VAL A 720 7.34 -3.62 -33.99
C VAL A 720 6.67 -3.74 -35.34
N SER A 721 6.57 -4.97 -35.83
CA SER A 721 5.81 -5.28 -37.06
C SER A 721 4.45 -5.90 -36.70
N ALA A 722 3.36 -5.18 -36.97
CA ALA A 722 2.02 -5.72 -36.85
C ALA A 722 1.76 -6.78 -37.91
N SER A 723 1.16 -7.91 -37.52
CA SER A 723 0.84 -8.99 -38.45
C SER A 723 -0.68 -9.10 -38.63
N ALA A 724 -1.15 -9.01 -39.88
CA ALA A 724 -2.55 -9.17 -40.23
C ALA A 724 -3.11 -10.57 -39.91
N SER A 725 -2.26 -11.59 -39.85
CA SER A 725 -2.64 -12.96 -39.50
C SER A 725 -2.61 -13.25 -38.00
N ALA A 726 -1.97 -12.39 -37.20
CA ALA A 726 -1.91 -12.55 -35.75
C ALA A 726 -3.28 -12.30 -35.11
N ARG A 727 -3.56 -13.06 -34.06
CA ARG A 727 -4.76 -12.90 -33.26
C ARG A 727 -4.38 -12.50 -31.83
N TYR A 728 -5.27 -11.79 -31.17
CA TYR A 728 -5.10 -11.57 -29.75
C TYR A 728 -5.09 -12.89 -29.00
N ALA A 729 -3.99 -13.18 -28.32
CA ALA A 729 -3.83 -14.41 -27.55
C ALA A 729 -4.72 -14.35 -26.30
N ARG A 730 -5.89 -15.00 -26.37
CA ARG A 730 -6.81 -15.11 -25.23
C ARG A 730 -6.40 -16.26 -24.33
N SER A 731 -6.30 -15.99 -23.04
CA SER A 731 -6.23 -17.02 -22.03
C SER A 731 -7.62 -17.58 -21.78
N ASN A 732 -7.90 -18.78 -22.28
CA ASN A 732 -9.17 -19.46 -22.02
C ASN A 732 -9.31 -19.94 -20.58
N ILE A 733 -10.52 -20.36 -20.18
CA ILE A 733 -10.83 -20.84 -18.84
C ILE A 733 -10.99 -22.36 -18.86
N TYR A 734 -10.39 -23.05 -17.90
CA TYR A 734 -10.75 -24.42 -17.57
C TYR A 734 -11.95 -24.37 -16.62
N ALA A 735 -13.14 -24.63 -17.15
CA ALA A 735 -14.34 -24.66 -16.34
C ALA A 735 -14.41 -25.98 -15.56
N PRO A 736 -14.59 -25.95 -14.23
CA PRO A 736 -14.84 -27.16 -13.46
C PRO A 736 -16.08 -27.88 -14.00
N LYS A 737 -16.00 -29.22 -14.18
CA LYS A 737 -17.16 -30.01 -14.59
C LYS A 737 -18.24 -29.90 -13.51
N PRO A 738 -19.53 -29.76 -13.89
CA PRO A 738 -20.63 -29.81 -12.93
C PRO A 738 -20.54 -31.03 -11.99
N ALA A 739 -21.01 -30.86 -10.77
CA ALA A 739 -21.00 -31.91 -9.74
C ALA A 739 -19.60 -32.44 -9.37
N THR A 740 -18.57 -31.62 -9.49
CA THR A 740 -17.18 -32.00 -9.19
C THR A 740 -16.62 -31.16 -8.05
N THR A 741 -16.02 -31.81 -7.05
CA THR A 741 -15.19 -31.16 -6.05
C THR A 741 -13.72 -31.43 -6.36
N LEU A 742 -12.95 -30.39 -6.61
CA LEU A 742 -11.51 -30.46 -6.88
C LEU A 742 -10.74 -30.13 -5.60
N LEU A 743 -9.74 -30.93 -5.26
CA LEU A 743 -8.87 -30.71 -4.10
C LEU A 743 -7.44 -30.49 -4.57
N LEU A 744 -6.89 -29.31 -4.27
CA LEU A 744 -5.48 -29.00 -4.47
C LEU A 744 -4.76 -28.99 -3.11
N ASN A 745 -3.92 -29.99 -2.89
CA ASN A 745 -3.20 -30.20 -1.64
C ASN A 745 -1.73 -29.83 -1.83
N ARG A 746 -1.19 -28.92 -0.99
CA ARG A 746 0.22 -28.51 -1.02
C ARG A 746 0.78 -28.38 0.38
N GLU A 747 1.98 -28.89 0.59
CA GLU A 747 2.78 -28.55 1.76
C GLU A 747 3.46 -27.20 1.58
N VAL A 748 3.53 -26.43 2.65
CA VAL A 748 4.17 -25.12 2.65
C VAL A 748 5.16 -25.01 3.82
N PRO A 749 6.27 -24.30 3.65
CA PRO A 749 7.34 -24.21 4.65
C PRO A 749 7.04 -23.26 5.82
N VAL A 750 5.85 -22.67 5.87
CA VAL A 750 5.37 -21.83 6.98
C VAL A 750 4.67 -22.67 8.05
N GLU A 751 4.38 -22.09 9.21
CA GLU A 751 3.78 -22.83 10.33
C GLU A 751 2.29 -23.12 10.15
N ASP A 752 1.52 -22.15 9.66
CA ASP A 752 0.07 -22.16 9.65
C ASP A 752 -0.54 -23.00 8.52
N LEU A 753 -1.79 -23.42 8.74
CA LEU A 753 -2.66 -23.98 7.70
C LEU A 753 -3.39 -22.86 6.96
N GLY A 754 -3.44 -22.93 5.62
CA GLY A 754 -4.34 -22.13 4.80
C GLY A 754 -5.39 -23.02 4.12
N ILE A 755 -6.68 -22.63 4.19
CA ILE A 755 -7.75 -23.27 3.42
C ILE A 755 -8.58 -22.22 2.69
N LEU A 756 -8.81 -22.45 1.40
CA LEU A 756 -9.83 -21.79 0.59
C LEU A 756 -10.87 -22.84 0.18
N TYR A 757 -12.15 -22.52 0.39
CA TYR A 757 -13.28 -23.28 -0.14
C TYR A 757 -14.08 -22.38 -1.07
N ALA A 758 -14.08 -22.71 -2.36
CA ALA A 758 -14.72 -21.91 -3.41
C ALA A 758 -15.84 -22.71 -4.09
N PHE A 759 -16.94 -22.05 -4.36
CA PHE A 759 -18.14 -22.58 -4.99
C PHE A 759 -18.40 -21.78 -6.26
N ALA A 760 -18.32 -22.41 -7.43
CA ALA A 760 -18.55 -21.75 -8.71
C ALA A 760 -20.04 -21.60 -8.98
N ALA A 761 -20.47 -20.40 -9.42
CA ALA A 761 -21.83 -20.17 -9.86
C ALA A 761 -22.20 -21.11 -11.03
N PRO A 762 -23.47 -21.46 -11.21
CA PRO A 762 -23.90 -22.36 -12.30
C PRO A 762 -23.52 -21.87 -13.68
N GLU A 763 -23.52 -20.56 -13.88
CA GLU A 763 -23.19 -19.93 -15.16
C GLU A 763 -22.56 -18.55 -15.00
N ALA A 764 -21.77 -18.17 -15.98
CA ALA A 764 -21.19 -16.84 -16.11
C ALA A 764 -22.22 -15.88 -16.72
N SER A 765 -22.83 -15.02 -15.89
CA SER A 765 -23.79 -14.01 -16.35
C SER A 765 -23.69 -12.73 -15.55
N VAL A 766 -24.07 -11.60 -16.16
CA VAL A 766 -24.10 -10.29 -15.47
C VAL A 766 -25.06 -10.33 -14.28
N LYS A 767 -26.16 -11.11 -14.39
CA LYS A 767 -27.10 -11.30 -13.28
C LYS A 767 -26.39 -11.97 -12.10
N ASN A 768 -25.68 -13.08 -12.32
CA ASN A 768 -24.96 -13.79 -11.25
C ASN A 768 -23.81 -12.96 -10.69
N GLN A 769 -23.15 -12.14 -11.49
CA GLN A 769 -22.17 -11.17 -10.99
C GLN A 769 -22.79 -10.14 -10.04
N ALA A 770 -23.96 -9.60 -10.39
CA ALA A 770 -24.69 -8.67 -9.51
C ALA A 770 -25.10 -9.35 -8.18
N LEU A 771 -25.68 -10.56 -8.26
CA LEU A 771 -26.12 -11.33 -7.08
C LEU A 771 -24.94 -11.66 -6.17
N SER A 772 -23.81 -12.09 -6.75
CA SER A 772 -22.60 -12.42 -5.99
C SER A 772 -22.01 -11.20 -5.27
N GLN A 773 -22.05 -10.01 -5.87
CA GLN A 773 -21.57 -8.79 -5.23
C GLN A 773 -22.45 -8.36 -4.05
N ILE A 774 -23.77 -8.49 -4.16
CA ILE A 774 -24.68 -8.20 -3.06
C ILE A 774 -24.48 -9.21 -1.93
N LEU A 775 -24.47 -10.51 -2.26
CA LEU A 775 -24.21 -11.58 -1.29
C LEU A 775 -22.88 -11.38 -0.55
N ALA A 776 -21.81 -11.04 -1.29
CA ALA A 776 -20.47 -10.87 -0.73
C ALA A 776 -20.40 -9.79 0.34
N ARG A 777 -21.18 -8.72 0.24
CA ARG A 777 -21.22 -7.67 1.27
C ARG A 777 -21.73 -8.20 2.61
N HIS A 778 -22.79 -8.98 2.60
CA HIS A 778 -23.33 -9.60 3.81
C HIS A 778 -22.43 -10.73 4.32
N LEU A 779 -22.05 -11.66 3.44
CA LEU A 779 -21.21 -12.80 3.81
C LEU A 779 -19.86 -12.39 4.41
N ARG A 780 -19.26 -11.30 3.91
CA ARG A 780 -17.97 -10.80 4.43
C ARG A 780 -18.05 -10.41 5.89
N VAL A 781 -19.09 -9.66 6.26
CA VAL A 781 -19.29 -9.21 7.64
C VAL A 781 -19.51 -10.41 8.54
N ARG A 782 -20.43 -11.30 8.16
CA ARG A 782 -20.82 -12.44 8.99
C ARG A 782 -19.71 -13.50 9.14
N ALA A 783 -19.02 -13.81 8.04
CA ALA A 783 -17.90 -14.77 8.10
C ALA A 783 -16.72 -14.22 8.93
N PHE A 784 -16.47 -12.93 8.85
CA PHE A 784 -15.42 -12.30 9.67
C PHE A 784 -15.80 -12.32 11.16
N GLU A 785 -17.02 -11.93 11.48
CA GLU A 785 -17.53 -11.91 12.86
C GLU A 785 -17.47 -13.33 13.47
N THR A 786 -18.03 -14.32 12.80
CA THR A 786 -18.07 -15.68 13.33
C THR A 786 -16.69 -16.34 13.40
N LEU A 787 -15.96 -16.40 12.28
CA LEU A 787 -14.72 -17.20 12.20
C LEU A 787 -13.52 -16.53 12.88
N ARG A 788 -13.43 -15.19 12.80
CA ARG A 788 -12.31 -14.45 13.38
C ARG A 788 -12.61 -13.94 14.80
N THR A 789 -13.76 -13.25 14.97
CA THR A 789 -14.04 -12.52 16.20
C THR A 789 -14.58 -13.42 17.30
N GLU A 790 -15.62 -14.23 17.01
CA GLU A 790 -16.27 -15.10 18.01
C GLU A 790 -15.45 -16.37 18.25
N GLU A 791 -15.09 -17.08 17.18
CA GLU A 791 -14.40 -18.38 17.28
C GLU A 791 -12.87 -18.27 17.35
N GLN A 792 -12.29 -17.13 17.02
CA GLN A 792 -10.85 -16.86 17.07
C GLN A 792 -10.00 -17.89 16.30
N LEU A 793 -10.51 -18.35 15.17
CA LEU A 793 -9.86 -19.43 14.42
C LEU A 793 -8.61 -18.99 13.65
N GLY A 794 -8.49 -17.71 13.36
CA GLY A 794 -7.34 -17.16 12.66
C GLY A 794 -7.51 -15.68 12.34
N TYR A 795 -6.41 -14.97 12.20
CA TYR A 795 -6.44 -13.53 11.91
C TYR A 795 -6.93 -13.21 10.48
N ALA A 796 -6.44 -13.96 9.49
CA ALA A 796 -6.90 -13.85 8.11
C ALA A 796 -8.02 -14.87 7.86
N ALA A 797 -9.25 -14.50 8.16
CA ALA A 797 -10.44 -15.31 7.96
C ALA A 797 -11.55 -14.48 7.32
N GLY A 798 -12.38 -15.10 6.50
CA GLY A 798 -13.52 -14.41 5.91
C GLY A 798 -14.25 -15.18 4.84
N GLY A 799 -15.29 -14.53 4.30
CA GLY A 799 -16.08 -14.98 3.17
C GLY A 799 -16.30 -13.87 2.16
N GLY A 800 -16.75 -14.20 0.97
CA GLY A 800 -17.02 -13.20 -0.06
C GLY A 800 -17.29 -13.80 -1.43
N ALA A 801 -17.13 -12.99 -2.46
CA ALA A 801 -17.17 -13.43 -3.85
C ALA A 801 -15.87 -13.10 -4.59
N LEU A 802 -15.54 -13.94 -5.53
CA LEU A 802 -14.44 -13.76 -6.47
C LEU A 802 -14.99 -13.90 -7.89
N ASP A 803 -14.67 -12.96 -8.77
CA ASP A 803 -15.02 -13.06 -10.19
C ASP A 803 -13.82 -13.53 -11.00
N LEU A 804 -13.92 -14.71 -11.56
CA LEU A 804 -12.93 -15.23 -12.49
C LEU A 804 -13.47 -15.11 -13.92
N TYR A 805 -13.14 -13.98 -14.56
CA TYR A 805 -13.53 -13.74 -15.95
C TYR A 805 -15.05 -13.82 -16.22
N LYS A 806 -15.82 -13.05 -15.46
CA LYS A 806 -17.29 -13.04 -15.49
C LYS A 806 -17.95 -14.32 -14.96
N HIS A 807 -17.18 -15.26 -14.39
CA HIS A 807 -17.71 -16.42 -13.71
C HIS A 807 -17.56 -16.22 -12.20
N PRO A 808 -18.64 -15.82 -11.49
CA PRO A 808 -18.57 -15.53 -10.06
C PRO A 808 -18.45 -16.81 -9.25
N MET A 809 -17.70 -16.69 -8.15
CA MET A 809 -17.54 -17.75 -7.15
C MET A 809 -17.83 -17.19 -5.75
N VAL A 810 -18.56 -17.95 -4.93
CA VAL A 810 -18.66 -17.70 -3.49
C VAL A 810 -17.45 -18.35 -2.82
N ILE A 811 -16.77 -17.67 -1.91
CA ILE A 811 -15.57 -18.19 -1.24
C ILE A 811 -15.65 -18.06 0.27
N LEU A 812 -15.06 -19.03 0.97
CA LEU A 812 -14.65 -18.97 2.37
C LEU A 812 -13.15 -19.22 2.42
N TYR A 813 -12.42 -18.50 3.25
CA TYR A 813 -10.98 -18.65 3.39
C TYR A 813 -10.51 -18.40 4.81
N ILE A 814 -9.40 -19.05 5.17
CA ILE A 814 -8.73 -18.83 6.45
C ILE A 814 -7.25 -19.19 6.37
N GLN A 815 -6.44 -18.44 7.15
CA GLN A 815 -5.14 -18.89 7.62
C GLN A 815 -5.21 -19.07 9.13
N THR A 816 -4.93 -20.29 9.62
CA THR A 816 -5.19 -20.69 11.01
C THR A 816 -4.03 -21.45 11.66
N PRO A 817 -3.66 -21.07 12.90
CA PRO A 817 -2.82 -21.90 13.78
C PRO A 817 -3.60 -22.84 14.70
N VAL A 818 -4.96 -22.81 14.65
CA VAL A 818 -5.83 -23.39 15.69
C VAL A 818 -6.38 -24.75 15.31
N LYS A 819 -6.91 -24.92 14.07
CA LYS A 819 -7.57 -26.15 13.61
C LYS A 819 -6.79 -26.82 12.49
N GLY A 820 -6.81 -28.16 12.46
CA GLY A 820 -6.24 -28.98 11.38
C GLY A 820 -7.09 -28.96 10.10
N PRO A 821 -6.56 -29.57 8.99
CA PRO A 821 -7.22 -29.49 7.69
C PRO A 821 -8.68 -30.00 7.70
N GLN A 822 -8.96 -31.19 8.20
CA GLN A 822 -10.32 -31.74 8.21
C GLN A 822 -11.26 -30.95 9.12
N GLU A 823 -10.78 -30.64 10.35
CA GLU A 823 -11.55 -29.86 11.32
C GLU A 823 -11.97 -28.48 10.77
N MET A 824 -11.10 -27.86 9.97
CA MET A 824 -11.40 -26.56 9.37
C MET A 824 -12.35 -26.67 8.17
N LEU A 825 -12.20 -27.68 7.34
CA LEU A 825 -13.13 -27.92 6.22
C LEU A 825 -14.53 -28.31 6.72
N ASP A 826 -14.63 -29.12 7.78
CA ASP A 826 -15.89 -29.44 8.43
C ASP A 826 -16.55 -28.19 9.01
N ARG A 827 -15.74 -27.28 9.60
CA ARG A 827 -16.25 -25.99 10.11
C ARG A 827 -16.80 -25.11 9.00
N PHE A 828 -16.10 -25.03 7.87
CA PHE A 828 -16.61 -24.29 6.71
C PHE A 828 -17.90 -24.89 6.18
N THR A 829 -18.00 -26.21 6.13
CA THR A 829 -19.23 -26.90 5.71
C THR A 829 -20.38 -26.55 6.64
N ALA A 830 -20.18 -26.65 7.96
CA ALA A 830 -21.20 -26.25 8.94
C ALA A 830 -21.57 -24.74 8.79
N TYR A 831 -20.58 -23.87 8.62
CA TYR A 831 -20.83 -22.45 8.44
C TYR A 831 -21.67 -22.13 7.18
N THR A 832 -21.50 -22.89 6.09
CA THR A 832 -22.35 -22.66 4.91
C THR A 832 -23.82 -22.94 5.20
N GLU A 833 -24.14 -23.91 6.05
CA GLU A 833 -25.52 -24.24 6.48
C GLU A 833 -26.04 -23.16 7.45
N GLU A 834 -25.26 -22.75 8.43
CA GLU A 834 -25.60 -21.68 9.37
C GLU A 834 -25.90 -20.37 8.61
N TYR A 835 -25.05 -20.01 7.69
CA TYR A 835 -25.22 -18.82 6.87
C TYR A 835 -26.43 -18.89 5.93
N ARG A 836 -26.80 -20.09 5.44
CA ARG A 836 -28.03 -20.29 4.67
C ARG A 836 -29.25 -19.91 5.49
N ASP A 837 -29.35 -20.40 6.74
CA ASP A 837 -30.47 -20.12 7.64
C ASP A 837 -30.52 -18.62 7.98
N GLU A 838 -29.38 -18.00 8.20
CA GLU A 838 -29.24 -16.57 8.44
C GLU A 838 -29.69 -15.74 7.22
N LEU A 839 -29.23 -16.09 6.02
CA LEU A 839 -29.63 -15.42 4.77
C LEU A 839 -31.13 -15.61 4.49
N ALA A 840 -31.70 -16.75 4.87
CA ALA A 840 -33.15 -16.99 4.74
C ALA A 840 -33.96 -16.11 5.71
N ALA A 841 -33.40 -15.78 6.87
CA ALA A 841 -34.02 -14.92 7.89
C ALA A 841 -33.74 -13.41 7.67
N LEU A 842 -32.90 -13.06 6.67
CA LEU A 842 -32.50 -11.67 6.44
C LEU A 842 -33.71 -10.76 6.16
N PRO A 843 -33.91 -9.66 6.92
CA PRO A 843 -34.98 -8.72 6.65
C PRO A 843 -34.77 -8.00 5.30
N GLU A 844 -35.87 -7.76 4.57
CA GLU A 844 -35.86 -7.02 3.30
C GLU A 844 -35.17 -5.65 3.43
N ALA A 845 -35.39 -4.93 4.55
CA ALA A 845 -34.77 -3.65 4.82
C ALA A 845 -33.23 -3.75 4.92
N SER A 846 -32.70 -4.83 5.47
CA SER A 846 -31.24 -5.08 5.54
C SER A 846 -30.70 -5.44 4.16
N PHE A 847 -31.41 -6.27 3.41
CA PHE A 847 -31.04 -6.59 2.01
C PHE A 847 -30.93 -5.31 1.15
N GLU A 848 -31.94 -4.42 1.23
CA GLU A 848 -31.92 -3.16 0.47
C GLU A 848 -30.73 -2.26 0.85
N LYS A 849 -30.25 -2.28 2.09
CA LYS A 849 -29.03 -1.59 2.50
C LYS A 849 -27.79 -2.17 1.79
N PHE A 850 -27.62 -3.48 1.78
CA PHE A 850 -26.47 -4.12 1.10
C PHE A 850 -26.51 -3.87 -0.41
N LYS A 851 -27.68 -3.95 -1.02
CA LYS A 851 -27.90 -3.64 -2.43
C LYS A 851 -27.59 -2.18 -2.74
N ALA A 852 -28.05 -1.24 -1.92
CA ALA A 852 -27.73 0.19 -2.04
C ALA A 852 -26.22 0.43 -1.96
N GLY A 853 -25.55 -0.22 -1.02
CA GLY A 853 -24.10 -0.10 -0.92
C GLY A 853 -23.32 -0.64 -2.14
N VAL A 854 -23.84 -1.67 -2.86
CA VAL A 854 -23.27 -2.10 -4.16
C VAL A 854 -23.55 -1.04 -5.23
N LEU A 855 -24.75 -0.48 -5.26
CA LEU A 855 -25.10 0.57 -6.22
C LEU A 855 -24.25 1.82 -6.02
N THR A 856 -24.07 2.27 -4.79
CA THR A 856 -23.20 3.40 -4.45
C THR A 856 -21.79 3.17 -5.00
N ALA A 857 -21.18 2.00 -4.73
CA ALA A 857 -19.84 1.69 -5.25
C ALA A 857 -19.76 1.65 -6.78
N LEU A 858 -20.85 1.28 -7.46
CA LEU A 858 -20.93 1.25 -8.93
C LEU A 858 -21.26 2.62 -9.55
N THR A 859 -21.88 3.53 -8.81
CA THR A 859 -22.35 4.84 -9.32
C THR A 859 -21.52 6.00 -8.79
N GLU A 860 -20.71 5.78 -7.76
CA GLU A 860 -19.82 6.80 -7.20
C GLU A 860 -18.98 7.46 -8.31
N PRO A 861 -18.92 8.80 -8.36
CA PRO A 861 -18.06 9.53 -9.26
C PRO A 861 -16.59 9.10 -9.08
N PRO A 862 -15.83 9.01 -10.17
CA PRO A 862 -14.40 8.65 -10.04
C PRO A 862 -13.64 9.74 -9.28
N LYS A 863 -12.78 9.34 -8.37
CA LYS A 863 -11.96 10.25 -7.54
C LYS A 863 -10.75 10.83 -8.31
N ASN A 864 -10.31 10.15 -9.36
CA ASN A 864 -9.14 10.51 -10.15
C ASN A 864 -9.20 9.94 -11.57
N LEU A 865 -8.28 10.37 -12.41
CA LEU A 865 -8.22 9.98 -13.82
C LEU A 865 -8.10 8.45 -14.00
N SER A 866 -7.35 7.78 -13.15
CA SER A 866 -7.18 6.32 -13.19
C SER A 866 -8.48 5.58 -12.86
N ALA A 867 -9.23 6.05 -11.87
CA ALA A 867 -10.53 5.49 -11.50
C ALA A 867 -11.55 5.64 -12.64
N GLU A 868 -11.55 6.80 -13.34
CA GLU A 868 -12.42 7.02 -14.51
C GLU A 868 -12.01 6.14 -15.70
N ALA A 869 -10.71 5.91 -15.92
CA ALA A 869 -10.18 5.05 -16.97
C ALA A 869 -10.52 3.56 -16.75
N GLY A 870 -10.64 3.12 -15.49
CA GLY A 870 -10.76 1.73 -15.10
C GLY A 870 -11.80 0.91 -15.88
N PRO A 871 -13.09 1.31 -15.94
CA PRO A 871 -14.13 0.60 -16.70
C PRO A 871 -13.82 0.49 -18.20
N PHE A 872 -13.32 1.57 -18.83
CA PHE A 872 -12.91 1.58 -20.22
C PHE A 872 -11.77 0.59 -20.50
N VAL A 873 -10.71 0.64 -19.67
CA VAL A 873 -9.55 -0.25 -19.81
C VAL A 873 -9.94 -1.71 -19.55
N SER A 874 -10.84 -1.96 -18.59
CA SER A 874 -11.31 -3.30 -18.26
C SER A 874 -12.09 -3.93 -19.42
N ASP A 875 -13.01 -3.18 -20.03
CA ASP A 875 -13.77 -3.65 -21.19
C ASP A 875 -12.87 -3.84 -22.41
N TRP A 876 -11.95 -2.89 -22.67
CA TRP A 876 -10.94 -3.04 -23.72
C TRP A 876 -10.06 -4.28 -23.53
N ALA A 877 -9.62 -4.56 -22.30
CA ALA A 877 -8.74 -5.69 -21.99
C ALA A 877 -9.37 -7.04 -22.33
N ILE A 878 -10.69 -7.16 -22.20
CA ILE A 878 -11.46 -8.37 -22.53
C ILE A 878 -12.11 -8.32 -23.92
N GLU A 879 -11.79 -7.31 -24.73
CA GLU A 879 -12.38 -7.07 -26.07
C GLU A 879 -13.90 -6.91 -26.06
N HIS A 880 -14.45 -6.33 -24.97
CA HIS A 880 -15.85 -5.94 -24.90
C HIS A 880 -16.00 -4.52 -25.45
N TYR A 881 -16.04 -4.40 -26.77
CA TYR A 881 -16.00 -3.11 -27.47
C TYR A 881 -17.33 -2.35 -27.49
N ASP A 882 -18.38 -2.85 -26.84
CA ASP A 882 -19.59 -2.08 -26.50
C ASP A 882 -19.36 -1.14 -25.30
N PHE A 883 -18.34 -1.39 -24.48
CA PHE A 883 -17.94 -0.59 -23.31
C PHE A 883 -19.10 -0.30 -22.33
N ASP A 884 -19.99 -1.28 -22.12
CA ASP A 884 -21.21 -1.13 -21.32
C ASP A 884 -21.35 -2.10 -20.13
N THR A 885 -20.25 -2.82 -19.78
CA THR A 885 -20.27 -3.79 -18.68
C THR A 885 -20.76 -3.17 -17.38
N ARG A 886 -20.26 -1.97 -17.01
CA ARG A 886 -20.69 -1.27 -15.78
C ARG A 886 -22.18 -0.91 -15.82
N THR A 887 -22.69 -0.42 -16.94
CA THR A 887 -24.11 -0.06 -17.12
C THR A 887 -25.01 -1.29 -16.97
N LYS A 888 -24.64 -2.40 -17.61
CA LYS A 888 -25.37 -3.68 -17.50
C LYS A 888 -25.36 -4.21 -16.06
N LEU A 889 -24.24 -4.08 -15.36
CA LEU A 889 -24.11 -4.50 -13.96
C LEU A 889 -25.00 -3.66 -13.03
N ILE A 890 -25.01 -2.33 -13.17
CA ILE A 890 -25.91 -1.43 -12.43
C ILE A 890 -27.37 -1.83 -12.65
N ALA A 891 -27.77 -2.07 -13.90
CA ALA A 891 -29.14 -2.51 -14.22
C ALA A 891 -29.48 -3.85 -13.57
N ALA A 892 -28.55 -4.81 -13.53
CA ALA A 892 -28.74 -6.12 -12.91
C ALA A 892 -28.85 -6.02 -11.38
N VAL A 893 -28.02 -5.17 -10.74
CA VAL A 893 -28.11 -4.92 -9.28
C VAL A 893 -29.44 -4.27 -8.93
N ASN A 894 -29.89 -3.27 -9.70
CA ASN A 894 -31.19 -2.63 -9.47
C ASN A 894 -32.35 -3.63 -9.55
N ALA A 895 -32.30 -4.59 -10.50
CA ALA A 895 -33.33 -5.61 -10.68
C ALA A 895 -33.29 -6.76 -9.66
N ALA A 896 -32.20 -6.90 -8.90
CA ALA A 896 -32.00 -8.00 -7.95
C ALA A 896 -32.98 -7.91 -6.76
N THR A 897 -33.53 -9.06 -6.35
CA THR A 897 -34.38 -9.23 -5.17
C THR A 897 -33.69 -10.10 -4.14
N LEU A 898 -34.12 -10.03 -2.88
CA LEU A 898 -33.64 -10.92 -1.82
C LEU A 898 -33.81 -12.40 -2.20
N GLN A 899 -34.97 -12.75 -2.80
CA GLN A 899 -35.22 -14.10 -3.26
C GLN A 899 -34.25 -14.56 -4.36
N ASP A 900 -33.84 -13.66 -5.26
CA ASP A 900 -32.81 -13.98 -6.26
C ASP A 900 -31.47 -14.28 -5.60
N VAL A 901 -31.05 -13.52 -4.57
CA VAL A 901 -29.78 -13.74 -3.84
C VAL A 901 -29.83 -15.04 -3.04
N GLN A 902 -30.94 -15.32 -2.36
CA GLN A 902 -31.15 -16.59 -1.64
C GLN A 902 -31.05 -17.79 -2.60
N ARG A 903 -31.74 -17.70 -3.74
CA ARG A 903 -31.69 -18.73 -4.78
C ARG A 903 -30.30 -18.89 -5.38
N PHE A 904 -29.60 -17.81 -5.66
CA PHE A 904 -28.23 -17.82 -6.16
C PHE A 904 -27.30 -18.55 -5.17
N TYR A 905 -27.45 -18.31 -3.87
CA TYR A 905 -26.68 -18.98 -2.84
C TYR A 905 -26.98 -20.48 -2.82
N GLU A 906 -28.26 -20.89 -2.82
CA GLU A 906 -28.67 -22.29 -2.87
C GLU A 906 -28.12 -23.02 -4.12
N GLU A 907 -28.25 -22.42 -5.28
CA GLU A 907 -27.79 -23.01 -6.56
C GLU A 907 -26.26 -23.09 -6.62
N THR A 908 -25.55 -22.12 -6.01
CA THR A 908 -24.09 -22.07 -6.05
C THR A 908 -23.46 -22.99 -5.01
N VAL A 909 -24.01 -23.08 -3.80
CA VAL A 909 -23.37 -23.76 -2.67
C VAL A 909 -23.94 -25.18 -2.46
N PHE A 910 -25.25 -25.37 -2.55
CA PHE A 910 -25.93 -26.62 -2.16
C PHE A 910 -26.42 -27.48 -3.32
N SER A 911 -26.50 -26.96 -4.52
CA SER A 911 -26.89 -27.75 -5.68
C SER A 911 -25.96 -28.96 -5.88
N GLU A 912 -26.54 -30.14 -6.21
CA GLU A 912 -25.75 -31.29 -6.62
C GLU A 912 -24.93 -31.05 -7.88
N ALA A 913 -25.34 -30.08 -8.72
CA ALA A 913 -24.60 -29.65 -9.90
C ALA A 913 -23.47 -28.66 -9.58
N SER A 914 -23.33 -28.18 -8.33
CA SER A 914 -22.32 -27.21 -7.94
C SER A 914 -20.91 -27.76 -8.16
N SER A 915 -20.04 -26.89 -8.70
CA SER A 915 -18.62 -27.18 -8.81
C SER A 915 -17.88 -26.51 -7.67
N ARG A 916 -17.00 -27.25 -7.00
CA ARG A 916 -16.30 -26.79 -5.81
C ARG A 916 -14.80 -26.94 -5.99
N ILE A 917 -14.05 -26.03 -5.39
CA ILE A 917 -12.59 -26.09 -5.34
C ILE A 917 -12.15 -25.88 -3.89
N VAL A 918 -11.38 -26.82 -3.38
CA VAL A 918 -10.72 -26.73 -2.07
C VAL A 918 -9.22 -26.63 -2.28
N ILE A 919 -8.61 -25.54 -1.83
CA ILE A 919 -7.15 -25.39 -1.82
C ILE A 919 -6.69 -25.51 -0.38
N GLN A 920 -5.78 -26.46 -0.12
CA GLN A 920 -5.23 -26.71 1.19
C GLN A 920 -3.71 -26.50 1.16
N LEU A 921 -3.26 -25.55 1.96
CA LEU A 921 -1.84 -25.22 2.16
C LEU A 921 -1.46 -25.63 3.58
N ARG A 922 -0.93 -26.85 3.72
CA ARG A 922 -0.61 -27.43 5.02
C ARG A 922 0.76 -26.99 5.50
N GLY A 923 0.79 -26.17 6.57
CA GLY A 923 2.02 -25.74 7.22
C GLY A 923 2.64 -26.81 8.14
N LYS A 924 3.83 -26.52 8.65
CA LYS A 924 4.65 -27.45 9.48
C LYS A 924 3.93 -27.89 10.74
N ARG A 925 3.16 -27.03 11.38
CA ARG A 925 2.36 -27.33 12.58
C ARG A 925 1.42 -28.52 12.38
N TYR A 926 0.98 -28.73 11.14
CA TYR A 926 0.02 -29.80 10.79
C TYR A 926 0.63 -30.88 9.90
N SER A 927 1.94 -30.95 9.78
CA SER A 927 2.64 -31.92 8.92
C SER A 927 2.26 -33.38 9.20
N GLU A 928 1.96 -33.73 10.46
CA GLU A 928 1.52 -35.07 10.88
C GLU A 928 -0.01 -35.33 10.70
N ARG A 929 -0.79 -34.30 10.32
CA ARG A 929 -2.22 -34.39 10.07
C ARG A 929 -2.46 -34.65 8.58
N PRO A 930 -3.38 -35.56 8.20
CA PRO A 930 -3.72 -35.73 6.78
C PRO A 930 -4.38 -34.47 6.23
N PHE A 931 -4.30 -34.28 4.91
CA PHE A 931 -5.14 -33.29 4.22
C PHE A 931 -6.62 -33.69 4.38
N ALA A 932 -7.49 -32.69 4.39
CA ALA A 932 -8.92 -32.90 4.41
C ALA A 932 -9.38 -33.58 3.13
N THR A 933 -10.41 -34.41 3.26
CA THR A 933 -11.05 -35.13 2.17
C THR A 933 -12.52 -34.74 2.06
N VAL A 934 -13.06 -34.85 0.85
CA VAL A 934 -14.48 -34.67 0.56
C VAL A 934 -14.95 -35.94 -0.17
N ASP A 935 -16.10 -36.47 0.20
CA ASP A 935 -16.68 -37.65 -0.47
C ASP A 935 -16.87 -37.37 -1.97
N GLY A 936 -16.34 -38.24 -2.82
CA GLY A 936 -16.35 -38.05 -4.26
C GLY A 936 -15.41 -36.97 -4.79
N GLY A 937 -14.58 -36.36 -3.91
CA GLY A 937 -13.63 -35.33 -4.30
C GLY A 937 -12.46 -35.85 -5.14
N VAL A 938 -12.03 -35.10 -6.12
CA VAL A 938 -10.91 -35.40 -7.01
C VAL A 938 -9.67 -34.64 -6.57
N VAL A 939 -8.67 -35.38 -6.09
CA VAL A 939 -7.37 -34.77 -5.73
C VAL A 939 -6.56 -34.52 -6.99
N ILE A 940 -6.05 -33.28 -7.11
CA ILE A 940 -5.20 -32.84 -8.24
C ILE A 940 -3.75 -32.98 -7.81
N ASP A 941 -3.15 -34.14 -8.13
CA ASP A 941 -1.73 -34.39 -7.88
C ASP A 941 -0.84 -33.75 -8.94
N ASP A 942 -1.27 -33.77 -10.22
CA ASP A 942 -0.57 -33.25 -11.39
C ASP A 942 -1.47 -32.25 -12.12
N ILE A 943 -1.12 -30.96 -12.02
CA ILE A 943 -1.88 -29.88 -12.64
C ILE A 943 -1.72 -29.90 -14.17
N ASP A 944 -0.55 -30.25 -14.68
CA ASP A 944 -0.30 -30.27 -16.13
C ASP A 944 -1.15 -31.37 -16.79
N LYS A 945 -1.27 -32.54 -16.13
CA LYS A 945 -2.19 -33.61 -16.58
C LYS A 945 -3.65 -33.17 -16.43
N PHE A 946 -4.02 -32.57 -15.32
CA PHE A 946 -5.36 -32.04 -15.09
C PHE A 946 -5.79 -31.07 -16.19
N HIS A 947 -4.93 -30.13 -16.59
CA HIS A 947 -5.22 -29.19 -17.68
C HIS A 947 -5.44 -29.89 -19.03
N ASN A 948 -4.71 -30.98 -19.32
CA ASN A 948 -4.91 -31.73 -20.56
C ASN A 948 -6.25 -32.47 -20.59
N ASP A 949 -6.80 -32.84 -19.44
CA ASP A 949 -8.07 -33.59 -19.31
C ASP A 949 -9.30 -32.68 -19.18
N MET A 950 -9.10 -31.38 -18.95
CA MET A 950 -10.20 -30.43 -18.73
C MET A 950 -10.69 -29.79 -20.02
N PRO A 951 -12.02 -29.61 -20.18
CA PRO A 951 -12.58 -28.88 -21.30
C PRO A 951 -12.19 -27.41 -21.22
N VAL A 952 -11.70 -26.88 -22.33
CA VAL A 952 -11.40 -25.44 -22.48
C VAL A 952 -12.65 -24.73 -22.95
N GLN A 953 -13.10 -23.74 -22.21
CA GLN A 953 -14.16 -22.82 -22.66
C GLN A 953 -13.50 -21.59 -23.28
N ALA A 954 -13.88 -21.26 -24.51
CA ALA A 954 -13.49 -20.00 -25.11
C ALA A 954 -14.11 -18.84 -24.32
N ARG A 955 -13.32 -17.83 -24.10
CA ARG A 955 -13.68 -16.63 -23.34
C ARG A 955 -14.57 -15.67 -24.15
#